data_bcaf9d9de4f9f97519f25728561b48b1
#
_entry.id   bcaf9d9de4f9f97519f25728561b48b1
#
_cell.length_a   1.000
_cell.length_b   1.000
_cell.length_c   1.000
_cell.angle_alpha   90.00
_cell.angle_beta   90.00
_cell.angle_gamma   90.00
#
_symmetry.space_group_name_H-M   'P 1'
#
loop_
_entity.id
_entity.type
_entity.pdbx_description
1 polymer ?
#
loop_
_entity_poly.entity_id
_entity_poly.type
_entity_poly.pdbx_seq_one_letter_code
_entity_poly.pdbx_strand_id
1 'polypeptide(L)'
;MEIEKLANIEITDEDILWVEEMMGGKVHFDSTRVHVLKNMDSVDIQAFPGSGKTTILVAKLAILAKKWPYSNAGICVLSHTNVAREEIEERLGNTEIGRKLLSYPHFIGTVHSFFDTYVSLPWLKSNGYEINIIDTELVHSLRWNKLPRNKRYYLERQYKSETICEYRDNIGNIERVKNEETNELLLSVIEKTQKDGYFTFGEMLLYAQKVLKEWDEIPKAIQRRFPILFIDEAQDTDTFQWDLLKKAFNSDGELSIRQGFGDSNQAIYGNLYADDTTGNFPRENALVLSESRRFDSSISSLANTVALSKAQMDGTDNEFTKKGIKHTIFLFEKENAAQVIDEFGQLILDTFSDEELKTYEKEGVHVIGMIHDKKEETKDNQFPKGIYDYWNAYEARKANKRTTPKNLIDYFRKGIEEFQNNGEKSEQIEWICKGLRRLVNKAKECNYIPATGNSINAIMKLLSDEQKKDFRKLLMLLADFGNLISKEDWKSMVIIMKKILSLFETEPNEDVKKFGKWVEDQEKSNENSNENSDDKKLLPNYYVYCDEETKREVDMEFGSIHSVKGRTHLATLVLETFMKSHNMKSILDYLCGEPPKRMKSSSEKRLKCQYVAMTRARALICLAIPIDFVDEKMQMKLQQKGWNLKIV
;
A
#
# COMPACT_ATOMS: atom_id res chain seq x y z
N MET A 1 -21.43 7.34 -31.54
CA MET A 1 -22.81 7.24 -30.99
C MET A 1 -22.87 7.12 -29.46
N GLU A 2 -21.86 6.56 -28.78
CA GLU A 2 -21.89 6.45 -27.30
C GLU A 2 -21.20 7.60 -26.56
N ILE A 3 -20.25 8.28 -27.19
CA ILE A 3 -19.52 9.43 -26.61
C ILE A 3 -20.41 10.68 -26.56
N GLU A 4 -21.32 10.89 -27.53
CA GLU A 4 -22.29 11.97 -27.49
C GLU A 4 -23.19 11.91 -26.22
N LYS A 5 -23.39 10.72 -25.65
CA LYS A 5 -24.18 10.57 -24.41
C LYS A 5 -23.37 10.88 -23.15
N LEU A 6 -22.05 10.69 -23.15
CA LEU A 6 -21.17 11.09 -22.01
C LEU A 6 -21.13 12.60 -21.86
N ALA A 7 -21.11 13.34 -22.98
CA ALA A 7 -21.22 14.80 -23.00
C ALA A 7 -22.53 15.32 -22.37
N ASN A 8 -23.52 14.43 -22.16
CA ASN A 8 -24.80 14.76 -21.55
C ASN A 8 -24.91 14.36 -20.05
N ILE A 9 -23.84 13.80 -19.44
CA ILE A 9 -23.85 13.56 -17.99
C ILE A 9 -23.39 14.82 -17.27
N GLU A 10 -24.34 15.68 -16.92
CA GLU A 10 -24.11 16.86 -16.11
C GLU A 10 -24.31 16.53 -14.63
N ILE A 11 -23.34 16.92 -13.78
CA ILE A 11 -23.45 16.82 -12.32
C ILE A 11 -24.01 18.14 -11.79
N THR A 12 -25.21 18.09 -11.21
CA THR A 12 -25.96 19.27 -10.71
C THR A 12 -25.70 19.51 -9.23
N ASP A 13 -26.17 20.66 -8.70
CA ASP A 13 -26.11 20.92 -7.27
C ASP A 13 -27.01 19.96 -6.46
N GLU A 14 -28.12 19.50 -7.03
CA GLU A 14 -28.97 18.47 -6.43
C GLU A 14 -28.24 17.13 -6.26
N ASP A 15 -27.37 16.77 -7.22
CA ASP A 15 -26.55 15.57 -7.12
C ASP A 15 -25.51 15.71 -6.00
N ILE A 16 -24.95 16.91 -5.82
CA ILE A 16 -24.02 17.20 -4.74
C ILE A 16 -24.70 17.03 -3.37
N LEU A 17 -25.87 17.68 -3.19
CA LEU A 17 -26.64 17.53 -1.94
C LEU A 17 -27.01 16.08 -1.68
N TRP A 18 -27.46 15.37 -2.71
CA TRP A 18 -27.80 13.95 -2.59
C TRP A 18 -26.60 13.09 -2.11
N VAL A 19 -25.39 13.31 -2.67
CA VAL A 19 -24.21 12.53 -2.28
C VAL A 19 -23.72 12.89 -0.89
N GLU A 20 -23.84 14.15 -0.46
CA GLU A 20 -23.55 14.58 0.91
C GLU A 20 -24.46 13.86 1.92
N GLU A 21 -25.77 13.78 1.65
CA GLU A 21 -26.71 13.02 2.47
C GLU A 21 -26.40 11.52 2.49
N MET A 22 -26.12 10.93 1.32
CA MET A 22 -25.79 9.52 1.19
C MET A 22 -24.52 9.16 1.97
N MET A 23 -23.54 10.08 2.06
CA MET A 23 -22.32 9.92 2.86
C MET A 23 -22.53 10.25 4.36
N GLY A 24 -23.77 10.26 4.84
CA GLY A 24 -24.13 10.42 6.24
C GLY A 24 -24.26 11.88 6.72
N GLY A 25 -24.34 12.86 5.83
CA GLY A 25 -24.54 14.30 6.13
C GLY A 25 -23.40 14.98 6.90
N LYS A 26 -22.27 14.28 7.08
CA LYS A 26 -21.07 14.84 7.76
C LYS A 26 -20.06 15.45 6.79
N VAL A 27 -20.23 15.18 5.51
CA VAL A 27 -19.33 15.66 4.45
C VAL A 27 -20.04 16.83 3.77
N HIS A 28 -19.35 17.99 3.72
CA HIS A 28 -19.78 19.16 2.96
C HIS A 28 -18.68 19.56 1.99
N PHE A 29 -19.07 19.76 0.70
CA PHE A 29 -18.15 20.16 -0.34
C PHE A 29 -18.21 21.69 -0.51
N ASP A 30 -17.06 22.35 -0.35
CA ASP A 30 -16.88 23.75 -0.69
C ASP A 30 -16.90 23.98 -2.22
N SER A 31 -16.85 25.23 -2.63
CA SER A 31 -16.90 25.62 -4.05
C SER A 31 -15.80 24.98 -4.90
N THR A 32 -14.59 24.82 -4.36
CA THR A 32 -13.44 24.20 -5.05
C THR A 32 -13.70 22.70 -5.26
N ARG A 33 -14.18 21.99 -4.24
CA ARG A 33 -14.51 20.57 -4.31
C ARG A 33 -15.72 20.32 -5.22
N VAL A 34 -16.74 21.19 -5.15
CA VAL A 34 -17.89 21.17 -6.07
C VAL A 34 -17.44 21.36 -7.52
N HIS A 35 -16.50 22.26 -7.78
CA HIS A 35 -15.93 22.45 -9.12
C HIS A 35 -15.27 21.16 -9.66
N VAL A 36 -14.47 20.47 -8.82
CA VAL A 36 -13.85 19.18 -9.19
C VAL A 36 -14.90 18.11 -9.43
N LEU A 37 -15.94 18.04 -8.59
CA LEU A 37 -17.03 17.07 -8.75
C LEU A 37 -17.76 17.28 -10.07
N LYS A 38 -18.09 18.52 -10.42
CA LYS A 38 -18.83 18.88 -11.66
C LYS A 38 -17.98 18.78 -12.93
N ASN A 39 -16.64 18.89 -12.82
CA ASN A 39 -15.77 18.85 -13.99
C ASN A 39 -15.75 17.46 -14.64
N MET A 40 -16.09 17.38 -15.92
CA MET A 40 -16.08 16.14 -16.71
C MET A 40 -15.03 16.16 -17.83
N ASP A 41 -14.09 17.10 -17.81
CA ASP A 41 -13.01 17.17 -18.79
C ASP A 41 -11.88 16.19 -18.43
N SER A 42 -11.05 15.88 -19.40
CA SER A 42 -9.80 15.12 -19.21
C SER A 42 -8.75 15.99 -18.52
N VAL A 43 -8.80 16.09 -17.19
CA VAL A 43 -7.94 16.93 -16.36
C VAL A 43 -7.39 16.12 -15.18
N ASP A 44 -6.23 16.50 -14.69
CA ASP A 44 -5.70 15.94 -13.45
C ASP A 44 -6.04 16.82 -12.24
N ILE A 45 -6.15 16.21 -11.08
CA ILE A 45 -6.48 16.86 -9.81
C ILE A 45 -5.27 16.71 -8.87
N GLN A 46 -4.50 17.80 -8.71
CA GLN A 46 -3.45 17.91 -7.71
C GLN A 46 -4.13 18.11 -6.34
N ALA A 47 -4.18 17.06 -5.55
CA ALA A 47 -4.90 17.02 -4.28
C ALA A 47 -3.93 16.81 -3.13
N PHE A 48 -3.68 17.86 -2.35
CA PHE A 48 -2.75 17.83 -1.22
C PHE A 48 -3.22 16.90 -0.09
N PRO A 49 -2.30 16.49 0.82
CA PRO A 49 -2.64 15.61 1.94
C PRO A 49 -3.78 16.19 2.79
N GLY A 50 -4.78 15.35 3.08
CA GLY A 50 -5.94 15.79 3.87
C GLY A 50 -6.97 16.63 3.12
N SER A 51 -6.80 16.90 1.80
CA SER A 51 -7.77 17.66 1.01
C SER A 51 -9.09 16.92 0.72
N GLY A 52 -9.18 15.64 1.08
CA GLY A 52 -10.36 14.81 0.83
C GLY A 52 -10.38 14.18 -0.56
N LYS A 53 -9.22 13.94 -1.18
CA LYS A 53 -9.07 13.30 -2.48
C LYS A 53 -9.96 12.07 -2.67
N THR A 54 -9.83 11.06 -1.81
CA THR A 54 -10.60 9.82 -1.89
C THR A 54 -12.09 10.07 -1.69
N THR A 55 -12.45 10.97 -0.76
CA THR A 55 -13.84 11.36 -0.52
C THR A 55 -14.49 11.96 -1.77
N ILE A 56 -13.77 12.84 -2.48
CA ILE A 56 -14.25 13.45 -3.74
C ILE A 56 -14.37 12.39 -4.83
N LEU A 57 -13.38 11.50 -4.96
CA LEU A 57 -13.42 10.43 -5.95
C LEU A 57 -14.62 9.50 -5.70
N VAL A 58 -14.84 9.05 -4.46
CA VAL A 58 -15.98 8.21 -4.09
C VAL A 58 -17.31 8.91 -4.34
N ALA A 59 -17.43 10.19 -3.97
CA ALA A 59 -18.64 10.99 -4.22
C ALA A 59 -18.93 11.11 -5.73
N LYS A 60 -17.92 11.43 -6.53
CA LYS A 60 -18.04 11.52 -7.97
C LYS A 60 -18.46 10.20 -8.60
N LEU A 61 -17.86 9.10 -8.19
CA LEU A 61 -18.22 7.76 -8.63
C LEU A 61 -19.67 7.41 -8.27
N ALA A 62 -20.13 7.77 -7.09
CA ALA A 62 -21.52 7.54 -6.65
C ALA A 62 -22.51 8.31 -7.52
N ILE A 63 -22.26 9.59 -7.80
CA ILE A 63 -23.11 10.41 -8.66
C ILE A 63 -23.13 9.83 -10.09
N LEU A 64 -21.96 9.50 -10.63
CA LEU A 64 -21.87 8.92 -11.97
C LEU A 64 -22.59 7.57 -12.06
N ALA A 65 -22.45 6.69 -11.07
CA ALA A 65 -23.14 5.40 -11.04
C ALA A 65 -24.66 5.54 -10.98
N LYS A 66 -25.17 6.54 -10.24
CA LYS A 66 -26.61 6.88 -10.19
C LYS A 66 -27.12 7.29 -11.56
N LYS A 67 -26.35 8.11 -12.30
CA LYS A 67 -26.72 8.67 -13.61
C LYS A 67 -26.25 7.82 -14.80
N TRP A 68 -25.59 6.69 -14.57
CA TRP A 68 -24.93 5.90 -15.60
C TRP A 68 -25.92 5.26 -16.57
N PRO A 69 -25.92 5.64 -17.87
CA PRO A 69 -26.94 5.25 -18.81
C PRO A 69 -26.64 3.97 -19.59
N TYR A 70 -25.41 3.41 -19.41
CA TYR A 70 -24.95 2.30 -20.24
C TYR A 70 -25.02 0.97 -19.52
N SER A 71 -25.39 -0.09 -20.27
CA SER A 71 -25.39 -1.48 -19.77
C SER A 71 -24.08 -2.22 -20.07
N ASN A 72 -23.38 -1.85 -21.16
CA ASN A 72 -22.21 -2.57 -21.67
C ASN A 72 -20.89 -1.80 -21.51
N ALA A 73 -20.96 -0.48 -21.31
CA ALA A 73 -19.80 0.35 -21.03
C ALA A 73 -19.77 0.72 -19.55
N GLY A 74 -18.60 0.83 -18.95
CA GLY A 74 -18.43 1.10 -17.52
C GLY A 74 -17.39 2.17 -17.22
N ILE A 75 -17.35 2.59 -15.97
CA ILE A 75 -16.29 3.44 -15.42
C ILE A 75 -15.12 2.52 -15.07
N CYS A 76 -13.91 2.92 -15.43
CA CYS A 76 -12.68 2.28 -15.02
C CYS A 76 -12.01 3.11 -13.92
N VAL A 77 -11.74 2.50 -12.75
CA VAL A 77 -10.99 3.12 -11.66
C VAL A 77 -9.74 2.29 -11.41
N LEU A 78 -8.59 2.91 -11.56
CA LEU A 78 -7.29 2.28 -11.37
C LEU A 78 -6.54 2.91 -10.21
N SER A 79 -5.84 2.08 -9.45
CA SER A 79 -4.94 2.51 -8.38
C SER A 79 -3.71 1.61 -8.32
N HIS A 80 -2.71 1.97 -7.52
CA HIS A 80 -1.54 1.12 -7.29
C HIS A 80 -1.81 -0.03 -6.32
N THR A 81 -2.77 0.15 -5.41
CA THR A 81 -3.14 -0.80 -4.36
C THR A 81 -4.66 -1.01 -4.37
N ASN A 82 -5.14 -1.98 -3.63
CA ASN A 82 -6.58 -2.23 -3.50
C ASN A 82 -7.31 -1.19 -2.63
N VAL A 83 -6.60 -0.23 -2.05
CA VAL A 83 -7.16 0.80 -1.13
C VAL A 83 -8.35 1.54 -1.74
N ALA A 84 -8.30 1.94 -3.02
CA ALA A 84 -9.43 2.62 -3.66
C ALA A 84 -10.68 1.74 -3.71
N ARG A 85 -10.51 0.44 -3.94
CA ARG A 85 -11.62 -0.53 -3.91
C ARG A 85 -12.14 -0.73 -2.49
N GLU A 86 -11.27 -0.93 -1.53
CA GLU A 86 -11.60 -1.10 -0.10
C GLU A 86 -12.35 0.13 0.42
N GLU A 87 -11.94 1.34 0.09
CA GLU A 87 -12.63 2.60 0.44
C GLU A 87 -14.03 2.69 -0.18
N ILE A 88 -14.21 2.24 -1.41
CA ILE A 88 -15.53 2.20 -2.05
C ILE A 88 -16.40 1.13 -1.40
N GLU A 89 -15.85 -0.04 -1.08
CA GLU A 89 -16.54 -1.12 -0.36
C GLU A 89 -16.95 -0.66 1.04
N GLU A 90 -16.07 -0.01 1.79
CA GLU A 90 -16.35 0.49 3.13
C GLU A 90 -17.43 1.58 3.14
N ARG A 91 -17.32 2.56 2.25
CA ARG A 91 -18.22 3.73 2.25
C ARG A 91 -19.53 3.50 1.52
N LEU A 92 -19.55 2.69 0.49
CA LEU A 92 -20.70 2.49 -0.40
C LEU A 92 -21.17 1.04 -0.52
N GLY A 93 -20.38 0.04 -0.07
CA GLY A 93 -20.63 -1.38 -0.35
C GLY A 93 -22.00 -1.91 0.07
N ASN A 94 -22.54 -1.37 1.14
CA ASN A 94 -23.89 -1.72 1.63
C ASN A 94 -25.03 -0.99 0.89
N THR A 95 -24.72 -0.09 -0.03
CA THR A 95 -25.72 0.64 -0.83
C THR A 95 -25.95 -0.05 -2.18
N GLU A 96 -27.10 0.25 -2.81
CA GLU A 96 -27.36 -0.19 -4.18
C GLU A 96 -26.33 0.39 -5.18
N ILE A 97 -25.93 1.64 -4.96
CA ILE A 97 -24.94 2.34 -5.77
C ILE A 97 -23.55 1.65 -5.66
N GLY A 98 -23.13 1.29 -4.46
CA GLY A 98 -21.87 0.58 -4.24
C GLY A 98 -21.85 -0.77 -4.93
N ARG A 99 -22.93 -1.57 -4.80
CA ARG A 99 -23.08 -2.85 -5.50
C ARG A 99 -23.04 -2.69 -7.02
N LYS A 100 -23.65 -1.62 -7.56
CA LYS A 100 -23.60 -1.29 -8.99
C LYS A 100 -22.16 -1.00 -9.42
N LEU A 101 -21.43 -0.15 -8.68
CA LEU A 101 -20.02 0.21 -8.98
C LEU A 101 -19.07 -0.99 -8.92
N LEU A 102 -19.27 -1.89 -7.96
CA LEU A 102 -18.41 -3.07 -7.74
C LEU A 102 -18.71 -4.23 -8.69
N SER A 103 -19.72 -4.10 -9.54
CA SER A 103 -20.15 -5.12 -10.49
C SER A 103 -19.98 -4.66 -11.95
N TYR A 104 -20.16 -5.61 -12.87
CA TYR A 104 -20.26 -5.30 -14.29
C TYR A 104 -21.36 -4.23 -14.52
N PRO A 105 -21.13 -3.19 -15.36
CA PRO A 105 -20.04 -3.04 -16.32
C PRO A 105 -18.81 -2.27 -15.82
N HIS A 106 -18.74 -1.85 -14.57
CA HIS A 106 -17.64 -1.08 -14.05
C HIS A 106 -16.41 -1.95 -13.74
N PHE A 107 -15.24 -1.33 -13.67
CA PHE A 107 -14.01 -1.98 -13.23
C PHE A 107 -13.29 -1.12 -12.20
N ILE A 108 -13.03 -1.68 -11.04
CA ILE A 108 -12.26 -1.06 -9.96
C ILE A 108 -11.16 -2.03 -9.54
N GLY A 109 -9.90 -1.62 -9.70
CA GLY A 109 -8.77 -2.49 -9.40
C GLY A 109 -7.42 -1.82 -9.63
N THR A 110 -6.37 -2.64 -9.64
CA THR A 110 -5.02 -2.14 -9.89
C THR A 110 -4.71 -2.03 -11.38
N VAL A 111 -3.70 -1.21 -11.74
CA VAL A 111 -3.20 -1.11 -13.12
C VAL A 111 -2.83 -2.49 -13.67
N HIS A 112 -2.15 -3.33 -12.87
CA HIS A 112 -1.80 -4.70 -13.27
C HIS A 112 -3.04 -5.55 -13.54
N SER A 113 -4.00 -5.59 -12.60
CA SER A 113 -5.21 -6.40 -12.76
C SER A 113 -6.05 -5.99 -13.97
N PHE A 114 -6.02 -4.71 -14.34
CA PHE A 114 -6.68 -4.22 -15.55
C PHE A 114 -6.04 -4.79 -16.82
N PHE A 115 -4.73 -4.62 -16.98
CA PHE A 115 -4.03 -5.13 -18.17
C PHE A 115 -4.05 -6.65 -18.22
N ASP A 116 -3.97 -7.33 -17.08
CA ASP A 116 -4.12 -8.79 -17.02
C ASP A 116 -5.50 -9.20 -17.54
N THR A 117 -6.57 -8.59 -17.04
CA THR A 117 -7.95 -9.00 -17.34
C THR A 117 -8.33 -8.71 -18.80
N TYR A 118 -7.96 -7.55 -19.33
CA TYR A 118 -8.49 -7.06 -20.60
C TYR A 118 -7.52 -7.18 -21.78
N VAL A 119 -6.22 -7.42 -21.52
CA VAL A 119 -5.20 -7.44 -22.57
C VAL A 119 -4.38 -8.74 -22.52
N SER A 120 -3.60 -8.96 -21.46
CA SER A 120 -2.58 -10.01 -21.43
C SER A 120 -3.16 -11.40 -21.34
N LEU A 121 -4.08 -11.67 -20.42
CA LEU A 121 -4.69 -12.99 -20.26
C LEU A 121 -5.52 -13.44 -21.50
N PRO A 122 -6.36 -12.57 -22.09
CA PRO A 122 -7.05 -12.94 -23.31
C PRO A 122 -6.10 -13.29 -24.45
N TRP A 123 -5.03 -12.52 -24.64
CA TRP A 123 -4.04 -12.78 -25.67
C TRP A 123 -3.26 -14.07 -25.42
N LEU A 124 -2.73 -14.27 -24.21
CA LEU A 124 -2.00 -15.50 -23.85
C LEU A 124 -2.85 -16.75 -24.08
N LYS A 125 -4.10 -16.76 -23.63
CA LYS A 125 -5.03 -17.87 -23.84
C LYS A 125 -5.31 -18.12 -25.32
N SER A 126 -5.50 -17.06 -26.11
CA SER A 126 -5.71 -17.16 -27.55
C SER A 126 -4.49 -17.70 -28.29
N ASN A 127 -3.30 -17.54 -27.73
CA ASN A 127 -2.05 -18.07 -28.26
C ASN A 127 -1.64 -19.42 -27.63
N GLY A 128 -2.55 -20.10 -26.93
CA GLY A 128 -2.36 -21.44 -26.42
C GLY A 128 -1.53 -21.57 -25.15
N TYR A 129 -1.29 -20.46 -24.43
CA TYR A 129 -0.63 -20.51 -23.13
C TYR A 129 -1.60 -20.96 -22.04
N GLU A 130 -1.18 -21.92 -21.23
CA GLU A 130 -1.82 -22.17 -19.94
C GLU A 130 -1.40 -21.12 -18.94
N ILE A 131 -2.29 -20.77 -17.99
CA ILE A 131 -2.00 -19.79 -16.94
C ILE A 131 -2.17 -20.50 -15.59
N ASN A 132 -1.04 -20.83 -14.99
CA ASN A 132 -0.99 -21.52 -13.70
C ASN A 132 -0.74 -20.55 -12.54
N ILE A 133 0.29 -19.70 -12.66
CA ILE A 133 0.68 -18.74 -11.60
C ILE A 133 1.14 -17.44 -12.24
N ILE A 134 0.66 -16.32 -11.68
CA ILE A 134 1.18 -14.98 -11.91
C ILE A 134 1.66 -14.47 -10.54
N ASP A 135 2.97 -14.55 -10.30
CA ASP A 135 3.60 -14.13 -9.05
C ASP A 135 5.12 -13.96 -9.25
N THR A 136 5.64 -12.77 -8.99
CA THR A 136 7.03 -12.46 -9.28
C THR A 136 8.00 -13.24 -8.41
N GLU A 137 7.80 -13.29 -7.09
CA GLU A 137 8.74 -13.92 -6.16
C GLU A 137 8.80 -15.44 -6.37
N LEU A 138 7.62 -16.05 -6.51
CA LEU A 138 7.51 -17.48 -6.71
C LEU A 138 8.11 -17.91 -8.05
N VAL A 139 7.83 -17.16 -9.13
CA VAL A 139 8.35 -17.47 -10.47
C VAL A 139 9.86 -17.24 -10.55
N HIS A 140 10.39 -16.16 -9.95
CA HIS A 140 11.84 -15.95 -9.84
C HIS A 140 12.50 -17.09 -9.09
N SER A 141 11.97 -17.50 -7.94
CA SER A 141 12.51 -18.61 -7.16
C SER A 141 12.46 -19.94 -7.94
N LEU A 142 11.36 -20.21 -8.66
CA LEU A 142 11.20 -21.37 -9.51
C LEU A 142 12.28 -21.41 -10.62
N ARG A 143 12.45 -20.31 -11.34
CA ARG A 143 13.43 -20.16 -12.41
C ARG A 143 14.85 -20.27 -11.89
N TRP A 144 15.15 -19.59 -10.76
CA TRP A 144 16.44 -19.65 -10.09
C TRP A 144 16.84 -21.07 -9.72
N ASN A 145 15.91 -21.85 -9.18
CA ASN A 145 16.15 -23.23 -8.80
C ASN A 145 16.36 -24.17 -10.00
N LYS A 146 15.84 -23.84 -11.19
CA LYS A 146 16.09 -24.58 -12.44
C LYS A 146 17.47 -24.32 -13.05
N LEU A 147 18.17 -23.27 -12.62
CA LEU A 147 19.53 -22.97 -13.10
C LEU A 147 20.57 -23.85 -12.42
N PRO A 148 21.62 -24.31 -13.14
CA PRO A 148 22.75 -25.04 -12.55
C PRO A 148 23.46 -24.21 -11.48
N ARG A 149 23.99 -24.88 -10.45
CA ARG A 149 24.61 -24.23 -9.28
C ARG A 149 25.76 -23.27 -9.65
N ASN A 150 26.61 -23.63 -10.61
CA ASN A 150 27.70 -22.78 -11.08
C ASN A 150 27.20 -21.50 -11.77
N LYS A 151 26.09 -21.58 -12.52
CA LYS A 151 25.48 -20.43 -13.18
C LYS A 151 24.79 -19.52 -12.16
N ARG A 152 24.11 -20.08 -11.15
CA ARG A 152 23.53 -19.29 -10.02
C ARG A 152 24.61 -18.51 -9.30
N TYR A 153 25.73 -19.17 -8.92
CA TYR A 153 26.86 -18.50 -8.26
C TYR A 153 27.44 -17.36 -9.10
N TYR A 154 27.57 -17.54 -10.42
CA TYR A 154 28.00 -16.49 -11.34
C TYR A 154 27.02 -15.29 -11.33
N LEU A 155 25.71 -15.56 -11.44
CA LEU A 155 24.67 -14.53 -11.48
C LEU A 155 24.58 -13.76 -10.16
N GLU A 156 24.60 -14.44 -9.01
CA GLU A 156 24.62 -13.79 -7.67
C GLU A 156 25.80 -12.81 -7.53
N ARG A 157 26.97 -13.22 -8.00
CA ARG A 157 28.18 -12.42 -7.87
C ARG A 157 28.21 -11.20 -8.80
N GLN A 158 27.66 -11.32 -10.00
CA GLN A 158 27.71 -10.26 -11.03
C GLN A 158 26.51 -9.30 -10.95
N TYR A 159 25.33 -9.79 -10.67
CA TYR A 159 24.07 -9.04 -10.81
C TYR A 159 23.36 -8.78 -9.50
N LYS A 160 23.70 -9.48 -8.43
CA LYS A 160 23.15 -9.32 -7.05
C LYS A 160 21.61 -9.31 -6.94
N SER A 161 20.90 -9.80 -7.94
CA SER A 161 19.43 -9.73 -8.00
C SER A 161 18.85 -10.92 -8.76
N GLU A 162 17.77 -11.49 -8.22
CA GLU A 162 16.97 -12.53 -8.87
C GLU A 162 16.06 -11.97 -9.99
N THR A 163 15.91 -10.65 -10.09
CA THR A 163 15.12 -9.99 -11.15
C THR A 163 15.60 -10.30 -12.56
N ILE A 164 16.83 -10.79 -12.68
CA ILE A 164 17.38 -11.30 -13.94
C ILE A 164 16.60 -12.51 -14.48
N CYS A 165 15.82 -13.19 -13.65
CA CYS A 165 14.94 -14.31 -14.03
C CYS A 165 13.62 -13.87 -14.68
N GLU A 166 13.49 -12.62 -15.08
CA GLU A 166 12.30 -12.08 -15.74
C GLU A 166 12.52 -11.99 -17.24
N TYR A 167 11.51 -12.36 -18.03
CA TYR A 167 11.54 -12.17 -19.48
C TYR A 167 11.56 -10.67 -19.80
N ARG A 168 12.43 -10.29 -20.72
CA ARG A 168 12.63 -8.90 -21.12
C ARG A 168 12.72 -8.83 -22.62
N ASP A 169 11.79 -8.14 -23.23
CA ASP A 169 11.86 -7.79 -24.64
C ASP A 169 13.02 -6.82 -24.88
N ASN A 170 13.56 -6.76 -26.11
CA ASN A 170 14.67 -5.92 -26.53
C ASN A 170 14.50 -4.41 -26.29
N ILE A 171 13.34 -3.98 -25.77
CA ILE A 171 12.96 -2.59 -25.50
C ILE A 171 13.18 -2.20 -24.02
N GLY A 172 13.30 -3.16 -23.10
CA GLY A 172 13.56 -2.89 -21.69
C GLY A 172 15.05 -2.73 -21.40
N ASN A 173 15.44 -1.60 -20.84
CA ASN A 173 16.79 -1.23 -20.38
C ASN A 173 17.33 -2.10 -19.26
N ILE A 174 17.47 -3.40 -19.45
CA ILE A 174 18.02 -4.25 -18.43
C ILE A 174 19.30 -4.92 -18.92
N GLU A 175 20.33 -4.81 -18.05
CA GLU A 175 21.63 -5.39 -18.31
C GLU A 175 21.52 -6.83 -18.79
N ARG A 176 21.79 -7.00 -20.06
CA ARG A 176 21.94 -8.31 -20.69
C ARG A 176 23.04 -9.07 -19.97
N VAL A 177 22.80 -10.33 -19.65
CA VAL A 177 23.82 -11.17 -19.05
C VAL A 177 25.03 -11.25 -20.02
N LYS A 178 26.18 -10.75 -19.58
CA LYS A 178 27.39 -10.62 -20.43
C LYS A 178 27.91 -11.95 -20.96
N ASN A 179 27.71 -13.03 -20.20
CA ASN A 179 28.09 -14.37 -20.66
C ASN A 179 26.95 -14.94 -21.52
N GLU A 180 27.22 -15.12 -22.81
CA GLU A 180 26.22 -15.50 -23.80
C GLU A 180 25.61 -16.88 -23.53
N GLU A 181 26.40 -17.89 -23.19
CA GLU A 181 25.92 -19.22 -22.80
C GLU A 181 24.98 -19.17 -21.59
N THR A 182 25.30 -18.33 -20.60
CA THR A 182 24.45 -18.16 -19.41
C THR A 182 23.17 -17.40 -19.73
N ASN A 183 23.25 -16.44 -20.67
CA ASN A 183 22.08 -15.71 -21.13
C ASN A 183 21.10 -16.60 -21.90
N GLU A 184 21.58 -17.41 -22.82
CA GLU A 184 20.79 -18.37 -23.59
C GLU A 184 20.12 -19.39 -22.66
N LEU A 185 20.87 -19.92 -21.69
CA LEU A 185 20.31 -20.85 -20.71
C LEU A 185 19.19 -20.19 -19.88
N LEU A 186 19.41 -18.95 -19.43
CA LEU A 186 18.42 -18.20 -18.67
C LEU A 186 17.15 -17.96 -19.49
N LEU A 187 17.29 -17.53 -20.74
CA LEU A 187 16.17 -17.34 -21.65
C LEU A 187 15.41 -18.66 -21.88
N SER A 188 16.11 -19.78 -22.06
CA SER A 188 15.48 -21.09 -22.23
C SER A 188 14.66 -21.51 -21.00
N VAL A 189 15.15 -21.21 -19.78
CA VAL A 189 14.43 -21.48 -18.54
C VAL A 189 13.18 -20.59 -18.44
N ILE A 190 13.30 -19.31 -18.81
CA ILE A 190 12.17 -18.36 -18.81
C ILE A 190 11.10 -18.83 -19.79
N GLU A 191 11.44 -19.09 -21.05
CA GLU A 191 10.51 -19.54 -22.09
C GLU A 191 9.81 -20.85 -21.71
N LYS A 192 10.57 -21.81 -21.15
CA LYS A 192 9.99 -23.08 -20.69
C LYS A 192 8.98 -22.85 -19.58
N THR A 193 9.30 -22.01 -18.59
CA THR A 193 8.37 -21.72 -17.49
C THR A 193 7.16 -20.94 -17.95
N GLN A 194 7.28 -20.05 -18.94
CA GLN A 194 6.12 -19.38 -19.56
C GLN A 194 5.21 -20.37 -20.29
N LYS A 195 5.78 -21.32 -21.04
CA LYS A 195 5.01 -22.41 -21.66
C LYS A 195 4.31 -23.30 -20.63
N ASP A 196 4.95 -23.48 -19.46
CA ASP A 196 4.37 -24.17 -18.31
C ASP A 196 3.35 -23.30 -17.54
N GLY A 197 3.05 -22.08 -17.99
CA GLY A 197 2.03 -21.18 -17.40
C GLY A 197 2.47 -20.35 -16.21
N TYR A 198 3.77 -20.10 -16.04
CA TYR A 198 4.32 -19.31 -14.92
C TYR A 198 4.83 -17.96 -15.40
N PHE A 199 4.21 -16.87 -14.92
CA PHE A 199 4.50 -15.51 -15.34
C PHE A 199 4.79 -14.59 -14.13
N THR A 200 5.66 -13.60 -14.30
CA THR A 200 5.82 -12.50 -13.36
C THR A 200 4.81 -11.39 -13.64
N PHE A 201 4.57 -10.50 -12.67
CA PHE A 201 3.72 -9.32 -12.89
C PHE A 201 4.30 -8.40 -13.97
N GLY A 202 5.62 -8.22 -14.02
CA GLY A 202 6.29 -7.42 -15.06
C GLY A 202 6.09 -8.01 -16.45
N GLU A 203 6.19 -9.32 -16.61
CA GLU A 203 5.96 -10.00 -17.89
C GLU A 203 4.53 -9.79 -18.40
N MET A 204 3.54 -9.79 -17.51
CA MET A 204 2.16 -9.52 -17.91
C MET A 204 2.01 -8.13 -18.55
N LEU A 205 2.66 -7.11 -17.98
CA LEU A 205 2.65 -5.76 -18.56
C LEU A 205 3.43 -5.70 -19.89
N LEU A 206 4.50 -6.46 -20.06
CA LEU A 206 5.22 -6.57 -21.34
C LEU A 206 4.34 -7.21 -22.41
N TYR A 207 3.58 -8.24 -22.09
CA TYR A 207 2.58 -8.80 -23.02
C TYR A 207 1.49 -7.78 -23.36
N ALA A 208 1.01 -7.01 -22.37
CA ALA A 208 0.07 -5.92 -22.64
C ALA A 208 0.65 -4.89 -23.62
N GLN A 209 1.91 -4.47 -23.42
CA GLN A 209 2.59 -3.55 -24.32
C GLN A 209 2.67 -4.09 -25.74
N LYS A 210 3.06 -5.36 -25.90
CA LYS A 210 3.13 -6.02 -27.19
C LYS A 210 1.78 -6.00 -27.89
N VAL A 211 0.73 -6.43 -27.21
CA VAL A 211 -0.63 -6.49 -27.76
C VAL A 211 -1.13 -5.10 -28.19
N LEU A 212 -1.00 -4.11 -27.31
CA LEU A 212 -1.41 -2.73 -27.61
C LEU A 212 -0.60 -2.08 -28.75
N LYS A 213 0.62 -2.58 -29.03
CA LYS A 213 1.46 -2.11 -30.13
C LYS A 213 1.10 -2.78 -31.46
N GLU A 214 0.73 -4.05 -31.42
CA GLU A 214 0.48 -4.87 -32.62
C GLU A 214 -0.98 -4.77 -33.11
N TRP A 215 -1.93 -4.41 -32.24
CA TRP A 215 -3.36 -4.48 -32.52
C TRP A 215 -4.09 -3.16 -32.19
N ASP A 216 -4.21 -2.25 -33.15
CA ASP A 216 -4.83 -0.93 -32.98
C ASP A 216 -6.33 -0.99 -32.58
N GLU A 217 -7.01 -2.10 -32.83
CA GLU A 217 -8.42 -2.28 -32.45
C GLU A 217 -8.61 -2.52 -30.95
N ILE A 218 -7.58 -3.02 -30.23
CA ILE A 218 -7.67 -3.27 -28.79
C ILE A 218 -7.83 -1.97 -27.99
N PRO A 219 -7.01 -0.91 -28.20
CA PRO A 219 -7.24 0.39 -27.56
C PRO A 219 -8.65 0.94 -27.82
N LYS A 220 -9.13 0.88 -29.05
CA LYS A 220 -10.49 1.34 -29.40
C LYS A 220 -11.59 0.54 -28.68
N ALA A 221 -11.39 -0.77 -28.53
CA ALA A 221 -12.32 -1.62 -27.79
C ALA A 221 -12.31 -1.28 -26.29
N ILE A 222 -11.13 -1.03 -25.71
CA ILE A 222 -10.96 -0.59 -24.31
C ILE A 222 -11.68 0.73 -24.08
N GLN A 223 -11.49 1.73 -24.95
CA GLN A 223 -12.11 3.06 -24.84
C GLN A 223 -13.64 3.00 -24.96
N ARG A 224 -14.17 2.17 -25.87
CA ARG A 224 -15.61 1.94 -25.97
C ARG A 224 -16.17 1.25 -24.72
N ARG A 225 -15.40 0.33 -24.13
CA ARG A 225 -15.78 -0.42 -22.94
C ARG A 225 -15.69 0.45 -21.68
N PHE A 226 -14.70 1.36 -21.63
CA PHE A 226 -14.41 2.23 -20.49
C PHE A 226 -14.26 3.70 -20.97
N PRO A 227 -15.37 4.38 -21.22
CA PRO A 227 -15.33 5.76 -21.69
C PRO A 227 -14.90 6.77 -20.62
N ILE A 228 -14.81 6.37 -19.35
CA ILE A 228 -14.24 7.16 -18.25
C ILE A 228 -13.19 6.34 -17.53
N LEU A 229 -12.00 6.94 -17.35
CA LEU A 229 -10.89 6.42 -16.57
C LEU A 229 -10.57 7.38 -15.41
N PHE A 230 -10.65 6.89 -14.20
CA PHE A 230 -10.10 7.52 -13.02
C PHE A 230 -8.84 6.80 -12.57
N ILE A 231 -7.80 7.55 -12.19
CA ILE A 231 -6.56 7.01 -11.65
C ILE A 231 -6.36 7.61 -10.26
N ASP A 232 -6.45 6.78 -9.23
CA ASP A 232 -6.15 7.20 -7.85
C ASP A 232 -4.65 7.00 -7.57
N GLU A 233 -4.08 7.85 -6.71
CA GLU A 233 -2.64 7.93 -6.45
C GLU A 233 -1.82 8.01 -7.75
N ALA A 234 -2.27 8.82 -8.69
CA ALA A 234 -1.73 8.93 -10.05
C ALA A 234 -0.21 9.24 -10.08
N GLN A 235 0.32 9.91 -9.05
CA GLN A 235 1.75 10.21 -8.90
C GLN A 235 2.63 8.97 -8.69
N ASP A 236 2.06 7.83 -8.31
CA ASP A 236 2.82 6.58 -8.09
C ASP A 236 2.91 5.73 -9.35
N THR A 237 2.22 6.12 -10.43
CA THR A 237 2.25 5.43 -11.73
C THR A 237 3.61 5.66 -12.39
N ASP A 238 4.36 4.59 -12.66
CA ASP A 238 5.65 4.68 -13.34
C ASP A 238 5.51 5.01 -14.83
N THR A 239 6.62 5.38 -15.46
CA THR A 239 6.64 5.80 -16.87
C THR A 239 6.14 4.70 -17.81
N PHE A 240 6.49 3.44 -17.53
CA PHE A 240 6.06 2.32 -18.35
C PHE A 240 4.55 2.08 -18.26
N GLN A 241 4.00 2.13 -17.06
CA GLN A 241 2.57 2.03 -16.84
C GLN A 241 1.80 3.21 -17.47
N TRP A 242 2.36 4.43 -17.38
CA TRP A 242 1.80 5.59 -18.06
C TRP A 242 1.74 5.42 -19.59
N ASP A 243 2.79 4.87 -20.19
CA ASP A 243 2.83 4.61 -21.61
C ASP A 243 1.80 3.57 -22.04
N LEU A 244 1.59 2.55 -21.22
CA LEU A 244 0.51 1.57 -21.44
C LEU A 244 -0.88 2.22 -21.32
N LEU A 245 -1.10 3.02 -20.29
CA LEU A 245 -2.37 3.71 -20.08
C LEU A 245 -2.67 4.72 -21.20
N LYS A 246 -1.65 5.47 -21.65
CA LYS A 246 -1.79 6.37 -22.81
C LYS A 246 -2.18 5.62 -24.06
N LYS A 247 -1.52 4.48 -24.35
CA LYS A 247 -1.87 3.66 -25.51
C LYS A 247 -3.28 3.08 -25.41
N ALA A 248 -3.68 2.61 -24.23
CA ALA A 248 -4.99 2.01 -24.05
C ALA A 248 -6.15 3.03 -24.11
N PHE A 249 -5.94 4.27 -23.59
CA PHE A 249 -7.03 5.24 -23.40
C PHE A 249 -6.90 6.55 -24.18
N ASN A 250 -5.73 6.86 -24.77
CA ASN A 250 -5.47 8.14 -25.45
C ASN A 250 -4.98 7.94 -26.89
N SER A 251 -5.55 7.02 -27.66
CA SER A 251 -5.28 7.00 -29.10
C SER A 251 -5.95 8.21 -29.78
N ASP A 252 -5.35 8.72 -30.85
CA ASP A 252 -5.76 9.91 -31.60
C ASP A 252 -7.31 10.03 -31.76
N GLY A 253 -7.88 11.05 -31.13
CA GLY A 253 -9.33 11.25 -31.06
C GLY A 253 -9.92 10.74 -29.77
N GLU A 254 -9.55 11.36 -28.63
CA GLU A 254 -9.94 11.02 -27.25
C GLU A 254 -11.37 10.46 -27.13
N LEU A 255 -11.46 9.13 -27.06
CA LEU A 255 -12.71 8.42 -26.83
C LEU A 255 -13.04 8.25 -25.34
N SER A 256 -12.05 8.49 -24.46
CA SER A 256 -12.22 8.33 -23.02
C SER A 256 -11.83 9.59 -22.26
N ILE A 257 -12.68 9.98 -21.30
CA ILE A 257 -12.35 11.01 -20.30
C ILE A 257 -11.33 10.39 -19.32
N ARG A 258 -10.21 11.09 -19.07
CA ARG A 258 -9.19 10.66 -18.11
C ARG A 258 -8.98 11.70 -17.03
N GLN A 259 -9.20 11.31 -15.78
CA GLN A 259 -8.90 12.13 -14.61
C GLN A 259 -7.96 11.39 -13.64
N GLY A 260 -6.78 11.97 -13.39
CA GLY A 260 -5.84 11.49 -12.37
C GLY A 260 -6.02 12.27 -11.08
N PHE A 261 -6.10 11.56 -9.95
CA PHE A 261 -6.13 12.13 -8.61
C PHE A 261 -4.84 11.79 -7.90
N GLY A 262 -4.13 12.79 -7.36
CA GLY A 262 -2.87 12.51 -6.68
C GLY A 262 -2.21 13.75 -6.10
N ASP A 263 -1.03 13.55 -5.52
CA ASP A 263 -0.15 14.62 -5.06
C ASP A 263 1.29 14.35 -5.52
N SER A 264 1.80 15.19 -6.40
CA SER A 264 3.15 15.06 -6.96
C SER A 264 4.25 15.07 -5.89
N ASN A 265 4.01 15.73 -4.73
CA ASN A 265 4.92 15.72 -3.59
C ASN A 265 4.97 14.37 -2.86
N GLN A 266 3.96 13.51 -3.03
CA GLN A 266 3.88 12.19 -2.39
C GLN A 266 4.37 11.03 -3.25
N ALA A 267 4.99 11.27 -4.39
CA ALA A 267 5.57 10.25 -5.27
C ALA A 267 6.86 9.68 -4.65
N ILE A 268 6.74 8.71 -3.73
CA ILE A 268 7.89 8.13 -2.99
C ILE A 268 8.25 6.70 -3.41
N TYR A 269 7.43 6.04 -4.22
CA TYR A 269 7.65 4.65 -4.64
C TYR A 269 8.56 4.50 -5.87
N GLY A 270 8.90 5.58 -6.57
CA GLY A 270 9.83 5.56 -7.71
C GLY A 270 11.24 5.08 -7.34
N ASN A 271 11.96 4.50 -8.32
CA ASN A 271 13.31 4.00 -8.12
C ASN A 271 14.28 5.14 -7.74
N LEU A 272 15.07 4.96 -6.68
CA LEU A 272 16.03 5.96 -6.18
C LEU A 272 17.09 6.38 -7.21
N TYR A 273 17.22 5.65 -8.32
CA TYR A 273 18.30 5.75 -9.28
C TYR A 273 17.84 5.88 -10.73
N ALA A 274 16.54 5.84 -11.00
CA ALA A 274 16.03 6.16 -12.30
C ALA A 274 15.90 7.68 -12.42
N ASP A 275 16.42 8.25 -13.50
CA ASP A 275 16.15 9.62 -13.95
C ASP A 275 14.69 9.77 -14.44
N ASP A 276 13.77 9.00 -13.86
CA ASP A 276 12.35 9.03 -14.12
C ASP A 276 11.75 10.29 -13.49
N THR A 277 11.93 11.38 -14.19
CA THR A 277 11.07 12.53 -14.01
C THR A 277 9.68 12.11 -14.47
N THR A 278 8.83 11.79 -13.51
CA THR A 278 7.42 11.48 -13.72
C THR A 278 6.65 12.72 -14.20
N GLY A 279 7.04 13.28 -15.35
CA GLY A 279 6.37 14.41 -16.00
C GLY A 279 4.97 14.08 -16.53
N ASN A 280 4.38 12.97 -16.08
CA ASN A 280 3.08 12.49 -16.52
C ASN A 280 1.93 12.90 -15.60
N PHE A 281 2.24 13.33 -14.37
CA PHE A 281 1.28 13.81 -13.38
C PHE A 281 1.88 14.93 -12.50
N PRO A 282 1.15 16.02 -12.24
CA PRO A 282 -0.07 16.41 -12.95
C PRO A 282 0.23 16.94 -14.36
N ARG A 283 -0.74 16.81 -15.28
CA ARG A 283 -0.69 17.48 -16.58
C ARG A 283 -0.80 19.00 -16.40
N GLU A 284 -0.42 19.75 -17.43
CA GLU A 284 -0.68 21.20 -17.51
C GLU A 284 -2.16 21.50 -17.28
N ASN A 285 -2.47 22.58 -16.58
CA ASN A 285 -3.83 23.00 -16.21
C ASN A 285 -4.58 22.07 -15.24
N ALA A 286 -3.86 21.35 -14.37
CA ALA A 286 -4.48 20.56 -13.31
C ALA A 286 -5.34 21.43 -12.37
N LEU A 287 -6.47 20.87 -11.93
CA LEU A 287 -7.23 21.46 -10.84
C LEU A 287 -6.49 21.23 -9.51
N VAL A 288 -6.53 22.21 -8.62
CA VAL A 288 -5.78 22.15 -7.35
C VAL A 288 -6.76 22.12 -6.17
N LEU A 289 -6.58 21.14 -5.30
CA LEU A 289 -7.22 21.05 -3.99
C LEU A 289 -6.17 21.36 -2.92
N SER A 290 -5.96 22.65 -2.62
CA SER A 290 -4.89 23.12 -1.73
C SER A 290 -5.23 22.96 -0.25
N GLU A 291 -6.51 22.99 0.12
CA GLU A 291 -6.96 23.04 1.50
C GLU A 291 -6.96 21.66 2.16
N SER A 292 -6.13 21.49 3.18
CA SER A 292 -6.07 20.31 4.03
C SER A 292 -7.08 20.41 5.18
N ARG A 293 -7.91 19.40 5.37
CA ARG A 293 -8.79 19.24 6.53
C ARG A 293 -8.18 18.35 7.63
N ARG A 294 -6.91 17.97 7.48
CA ARG A 294 -6.21 17.11 8.44
C ARG A 294 -5.54 17.91 9.54
N PHE A 295 -4.90 19.00 9.19
CA PHE A 295 -4.07 19.84 10.07
C PHE A 295 -4.27 21.31 9.75
N ASP A 296 -3.81 22.16 10.66
CA ASP A 296 -3.92 23.62 10.54
C ASP A 296 -2.75 24.27 9.78
N SER A 297 -2.76 25.60 9.73
CA SER A 297 -1.77 26.41 9.02
C SER A 297 -0.35 26.28 9.58
N SER A 298 -0.18 25.89 10.84
CA SER A 298 1.15 25.72 11.45
C SER A 298 1.89 24.55 10.82
N ILE A 299 1.24 23.40 10.65
CA ILE A 299 1.81 22.22 10.00
C ILE A 299 1.97 22.45 8.49
N SER A 300 0.96 23.03 7.81
CA SER A 300 1.07 23.26 6.37
C SER A 300 2.21 24.19 6.01
N SER A 301 2.45 25.27 6.80
CA SER A 301 3.55 26.19 6.61
C SER A 301 4.91 25.50 6.71
N LEU A 302 5.09 24.61 7.69
CA LEU A 302 6.32 23.82 7.86
C LEU A 302 6.51 22.82 6.73
N ALA A 303 5.46 22.10 6.33
CA ALA A 303 5.52 21.10 5.26
C ALA A 303 5.77 21.74 3.88
N ASN A 304 5.25 22.94 3.63
CA ASN A 304 5.50 23.68 2.39
C ASN A 304 6.98 24.03 2.17
N THR A 305 7.81 24.09 3.22
CA THR A 305 9.25 24.34 3.09
C THR A 305 9.96 23.22 2.31
N VAL A 306 9.44 22.00 2.34
CA VAL A 306 10.00 20.82 1.66
C VAL A 306 9.16 20.36 0.46
N ALA A 307 8.08 21.07 0.13
CA ALA A 307 7.26 20.79 -1.04
C ALA A 307 8.00 21.12 -2.35
N LEU A 308 7.80 20.32 -3.36
CA LEU A 308 8.39 20.51 -4.70
C LEU A 308 7.43 21.18 -5.67
N SER A 309 6.13 21.04 -5.44
CA SER A 309 5.11 21.71 -6.28
C SER A 309 5.14 23.22 -6.08
N LYS A 310 4.81 23.98 -7.15
CA LYS A 310 4.69 25.44 -7.06
C LYS A 310 3.45 25.86 -6.27
N ALA A 311 2.39 25.06 -6.30
CA ALA A 311 1.20 25.31 -5.51
C ALA A 311 1.48 25.00 -4.05
N GLN A 312 1.04 25.88 -3.16
CA GLN A 312 1.18 25.71 -1.72
C GLN A 312 -0.08 25.08 -1.14
N MET A 313 0.13 24.34 -0.06
CA MET A 313 -0.94 23.70 0.69
C MET A 313 -1.36 24.61 1.83
N ASP A 314 -2.66 24.73 2.02
CA ASP A 314 -3.26 25.48 3.11
C ASP A 314 -3.79 24.51 4.19
N GLY A 315 -3.59 24.84 5.46
CA GLY A 315 -4.20 24.12 6.57
C GLY A 315 -5.53 24.75 6.97
N THR A 316 -6.42 23.95 7.52
CA THR A 316 -7.72 24.40 8.04
C THR A 316 -7.71 24.35 9.56
N ASP A 317 -8.33 25.32 10.21
CA ASP A 317 -8.51 25.28 11.66
C ASP A 317 -9.21 24.01 12.09
N ASN A 318 -8.66 23.39 13.12
CA ASN A 318 -9.19 22.18 13.74
C ASN A 318 -9.24 22.36 15.29
N GLU A 319 -9.63 21.32 15.99
CA GLU A 319 -9.74 21.30 17.46
C GLU A 319 -8.43 21.63 18.18
N PHE A 320 -7.29 21.42 17.55
CA PHE A 320 -5.95 21.65 18.13
C PHE A 320 -5.40 23.06 17.84
N THR A 321 -5.92 23.80 16.86
CA THR A 321 -5.43 25.11 16.44
C THR A 321 -5.38 26.11 17.62
N LYS A 322 -6.40 26.07 18.49
CA LYS A 322 -6.49 26.98 19.66
C LYS A 322 -5.50 26.62 20.79
N LYS A 323 -4.90 25.42 20.76
CA LYS A 323 -3.94 25.00 21.80
C LYS A 323 -2.58 25.64 21.66
N GLY A 324 -2.24 26.20 20.50
CA GLY A 324 -0.93 26.81 20.24
C GLY A 324 0.21 25.78 20.35
N ILE A 325 0.00 24.59 19.80
CA ILE A 325 0.95 23.48 19.87
C ILE A 325 2.28 23.87 19.23
N LYS A 326 3.39 23.60 19.93
CA LYS A 326 4.73 23.92 19.48
C LYS A 326 5.36 22.73 18.76
N HIS A 327 5.46 22.80 17.46
CA HIS A 327 6.18 21.82 16.65
C HIS A 327 7.67 21.89 16.98
N THR A 328 8.29 20.76 17.37
CA THR A 328 9.59 20.77 18.03
C THR A 328 10.63 20.00 17.24
N ILE A 329 11.85 20.59 17.13
CA ILE A 329 13.04 19.88 16.68
C ILE A 329 13.87 19.53 17.92
N PHE A 330 14.06 18.23 18.17
CA PHE A 330 14.99 17.73 19.17
C PHE A 330 16.40 17.74 18.58
N LEU A 331 17.28 18.59 19.15
CA LEU A 331 18.70 18.65 18.82
C LEU A 331 19.44 17.79 19.85
N PHE A 332 20.13 16.74 19.40
CA PHE A 332 20.73 15.76 20.30
C PHE A 332 22.19 15.48 19.98
N GLU A 333 22.97 15.18 21.02
CA GLU A 333 24.30 14.59 20.91
C GLU A 333 24.20 13.08 20.71
N LYS A 334 25.25 12.46 20.14
CA LYS A 334 25.25 11.04 19.81
C LYS A 334 24.88 10.15 21.00
N GLU A 335 25.39 10.49 22.18
CA GLU A 335 25.20 9.75 23.42
C GLU A 335 23.75 9.82 23.91
N ASN A 336 23.01 10.85 23.55
CA ASN A 336 21.66 11.13 24.00
C ASN A 336 20.58 10.72 22.99
N ALA A 337 20.93 10.06 21.88
CA ALA A 337 20.00 9.71 20.83
C ALA A 337 18.78 8.89 21.33
N ALA A 338 18.98 7.99 22.30
CA ALA A 338 17.88 7.20 22.87
C ALA A 338 16.91 8.08 23.69
N GLN A 339 17.38 9.14 24.34
CA GLN A 339 16.57 10.02 25.16
C GLN A 339 15.57 10.84 24.32
N VAL A 340 15.83 11.02 23.02
CA VAL A 340 14.92 11.72 22.10
C VAL A 340 13.52 11.12 22.12
N ILE A 341 13.41 9.80 22.29
CA ILE A 341 12.12 9.10 22.30
C ILE A 341 11.36 9.45 23.59
N ASP A 342 12.05 9.43 24.73
CA ASP A 342 11.46 9.76 26.03
C ASP A 342 11.05 11.21 26.09
N GLU A 343 11.88 12.13 25.56
CA GLU A 343 11.58 13.57 25.46
C GLU A 343 10.37 13.85 24.55
N PHE A 344 10.20 13.04 23.51
CA PHE A 344 9.00 13.12 22.67
C PHE A 344 7.78 12.56 23.42
N GLY A 345 7.92 11.45 24.15
CA GLY A 345 6.86 10.89 25.01
C GLY A 345 6.40 11.91 26.05
N GLN A 346 7.33 12.57 26.74
CA GLN A 346 7.00 13.64 27.69
C GLN A 346 6.25 14.80 26.99
N LEU A 347 6.73 15.27 25.83
CA LEU A 347 6.06 16.33 25.07
C LEU A 347 4.63 15.96 24.69
N ILE A 348 4.37 14.69 24.36
CA ILE A 348 3.02 14.19 24.06
C ILE A 348 2.13 14.30 25.32
N LEU A 349 2.60 13.80 26.46
CA LEU A 349 1.84 13.86 27.71
C LEU A 349 1.60 15.29 28.20
N ASP A 350 2.53 16.22 27.95
CA ASP A 350 2.36 17.65 28.25
C ASP A 350 1.35 18.34 27.29
N THR A 351 1.24 17.85 26.06
CA THR A 351 0.42 18.49 25.01
C THR A 351 -1.02 17.97 25.00
N PHE A 352 -1.22 16.67 25.23
CA PHE A 352 -2.50 16.01 25.09
C PHE A 352 -3.00 15.44 26.41
N SER A 353 -4.30 15.57 26.67
CA SER A 353 -4.98 14.90 27.79
C SER A 353 -5.21 13.41 27.47
N ASP A 354 -5.45 12.60 28.51
CA ASP A 354 -5.75 11.17 28.34
C ASP A 354 -7.04 10.94 27.54
N GLU A 355 -8.00 11.86 27.66
CA GLU A 355 -9.24 11.81 26.87
C GLU A 355 -8.96 12.03 25.38
N GLU A 356 -8.06 12.95 25.03
CA GLU A 356 -7.66 13.18 23.65
C GLU A 356 -6.83 12.00 23.10
N LEU A 357 -5.88 11.48 23.87
CA LEU A 357 -5.12 10.29 23.48
C LEU A 357 -6.03 9.11 23.19
N LYS A 358 -7.07 8.92 24.02
CA LYS A 358 -8.07 7.88 23.82
C LYS A 358 -8.97 8.15 22.61
N THR A 359 -9.39 9.40 22.40
CA THR A 359 -10.24 9.78 21.25
C THR A 359 -9.55 9.54 19.92
N TYR A 360 -8.24 9.81 19.86
CA TYR A 360 -7.41 9.65 18.68
C TYR A 360 -6.54 8.38 18.71
N GLU A 361 -6.91 7.35 19.50
CA GLU A 361 -6.16 6.09 19.61
C GLU A 361 -5.92 5.42 18.26
N LYS A 362 -6.89 5.47 17.34
CA LYS A 362 -6.75 4.93 15.97
C LYS A 362 -5.71 5.65 15.13
N GLU A 363 -5.53 6.95 15.33
CA GLU A 363 -4.52 7.76 14.65
C GLU A 363 -3.15 7.61 15.34
N GLY A 364 -3.13 7.53 16.67
CA GLY A 364 -2.00 7.22 17.51
C GLY A 364 -0.80 8.16 17.40
N VAL A 365 0.26 7.84 18.14
CA VAL A 365 1.54 8.55 18.13
C VAL A 365 2.57 7.69 17.39
N HIS A 366 3.27 8.30 16.42
CA HIS A 366 4.16 7.55 15.53
C HIS A 366 5.58 8.12 15.52
N VAL A 367 6.57 7.23 15.54
CA VAL A 367 7.99 7.54 15.36
C VAL A 367 8.47 6.88 14.06
N ILE A 368 8.90 7.70 13.09
CA ILE A 368 9.17 7.20 11.75
C ILE A 368 10.55 7.62 11.24
N GLY A 369 11.16 6.74 10.44
CA GLY A 369 12.45 6.99 9.81
C GLY A 369 12.49 6.49 8.36
N MET A 370 13.41 7.02 7.56
CA MET A 370 13.59 6.59 6.18
C MET A 370 14.28 5.23 6.10
N ILE A 371 15.18 4.93 7.04
CA ILE A 371 15.90 3.66 7.16
C ILE A 371 15.49 2.97 8.44
N HIS A 372 14.96 1.78 8.31
CA HIS A 372 14.45 0.97 9.42
C HIS A 372 15.06 -0.44 9.50
N ASP A 373 15.61 -0.99 8.41
CA ASP A 373 16.26 -2.30 8.39
C ASP A 373 17.73 -2.22 8.84
N LYS A 374 18.09 -2.98 9.88
CA LYS A 374 19.50 -3.13 10.31
C LYS A 374 20.18 -4.19 9.45
N LYS A 375 20.95 -3.76 8.45
CA LYS A 375 21.75 -4.65 7.59
C LYS A 375 23.18 -4.83 8.06
N GLU A 376 23.76 -3.79 8.66
CA GLU A 376 25.15 -3.72 9.10
C GLU A 376 25.23 -2.84 10.35
N GLU A 377 26.31 -2.97 11.12
CA GLU A 377 26.59 -2.06 12.24
C GLU A 377 26.80 -0.62 11.75
N THR A 378 26.35 0.34 12.54
CA THR A 378 26.48 1.75 12.25
C THR A 378 27.91 2.22 12.46
N LYS A 379 28.54 2.78 11.43
CA LYS A 379 29.85 3.45 11.54
C LYS A 379 29.67 4.86 12.10
N ASP A 380 30.67 5.37 12.80
CA ASP A 380 30.59 6.71 13.44
C ASP A 380 30.17 7.83 12.48
N ASN A 381 30.71 7.85 11.28
CA ASN A 381 30.37 8.86 10.26
C ASN A 381 28.99 8.64 9.60
N GLN A 382 28.26 7.61 9.97
CA GLN A 382 26.94 7.27 9.46
C GLN A 382 25.84 7.42 10.53
N PHE A 383 26.23 7.75 11.77
CA PHE A 383 25.30 7.87 12.88
C PHE A 383 24.49 9.15 12.80
N PRO A 384 23.15 9.11 13.04
CA PRO A 384 22.33 7.93 13.17
C PRO A 384 22.03 7.30 11.80
N LYS A 385 22.12 5.96 11.67
CA LYS A 385 21.93 5.24 10.41
C LYS A 385 20.46 4.83 10.20
N GLY A 386 19.79 4.44 11.27
CA GLY A 386 18.41 3.98 11.22
C GLY A 386 17.68 4.10 12.55
N ILE A 387 16.43 3.68 12.60
CA ILE A 387 15.57 3.72 13.78
C ILE A 387 16.22 2.98 14.97
N TYR A 388 16.93 1.90 14.69
CA TYR A 388 17.61 1.08 15.70
C TYR A 388 18.76 1.78 16.45
N ASP A 389 19.24 2.92 15.95
CA ASP A 389 20.25 3.74 16.66
C ASP A 389 19.62 4.61 17.76
N TYR A 390 18.30 4.83 17.70
CA TYR A 390 17.52 5.49 18.74
C TYR A 390 16.87 4.49 19.69
N TRP A 391 16.47 3.34 19.18
CA TRP A 391 15.85 2.26 19.93
C TRP A 391 16.37 0.90 19.47
N ASN A 392 17.30 0.33 20.20
CA ASN A 392 18.02 -0.90 19.82
C ASN A 392 17.14 -2.16 19.79
N ALA A 393 16.01 -2.15 20.51
CA ALA A 393 15.04 -3.25 20.53
C ALA A 393 14.08 -3.24 19.30
N TYR A 394 14.13 -2.23 18.46
CA TYR A 394 13.33 -2.14 17.26
C TYR A 394 13.68 -3.24 16.23
N GLU A 395 12.66 -3.96 15.76
CA GLU A 395 12.82 -5.04 14.78
C GLU A 395 11.93 -4.85 13.55
N ALA A 396 12.45 -4.22 12.50
CA ALA A 396 11.73 -3.92 11.26
C ALA A 396 11.07 -5.13 10.60
N ARG A 397 11.72 -6.30 10.61
CA ARG A 397 11.23 -7.51 9.93
C ARG A 397 10.00 -8.13 10.56
N LYS A 398 9.73 -7.86 11.84
CA LYS A 398 8.52 -8.34 12.51
C LYS A 398 7.31 -7.47 12.18
N ALA A 399 7.53 -6.19 11.87
CA ALA A 399 6.50 -5.23 11.52
C ALA A 399 5.92 -5.40 10.13
N ASN A 400 6.77 -5.68 9.14
CA ASN A 400 6.39 -5.77 7.73
C ASN A 400 5.95 -7.17 7.28
N LYS A 401 6.00 -8.16 8.17
CA LYS A 401 5.31 -9.40 7.87
C LYS A 401 3.81 -9.12 8.04
N ARG A 402 3.09 -8.86 6.94
CA ARG A 402 1.74 -9.41 6.82
C ARG A 402 1.90 -10.82 7.33
N THR A 403 1.38 -11.10 8.51
CA THR A 403 1.54 -12.42 9.15
C THR A 403 0.75 -13.42 8.33
N THR A 404 1.39 -13.91 7.27
CA THR A 404 0.87 -15.07 6.58
C THR A 404 0.86 -16.15 7.65
N PRO A 405 -0.30 -16.66 8.07
CA PRO A 405 -0.38 -17.60 9.14
C PRO A 405 0.60 -18.76 8.93
N LYS A 406 1.42 -19.08 9.93
CA LYS A 406 2.48 -20.09 9.82
C LYS A 406 1.91 -21.50 9.87
N ASN A 407 0.86 -21.68 10.66
CA ASN A 407 0.21 -22.96 10.92
C ASN A 407 -1.22 -22.90 10.40
N LEU A 408 -1.79 -24.06 10.16
CA LEU A 408 -3.14 -24.16 9.61
C LEU A 408 -4.19 -23.55 10.55
N ILE A 409 -4.06 -23.76 11.87
CA ILE A 409 -4.99 -23.22 12.86
C ILE A 409 -5.04 -21.69 12.84
N ASP A 410 -3.93 -21.01 12.54
CA ASP A 410 -3.89 -19.55 12.49
C ASP A 410 -4.70 -18.99 11.31
N TYR A 411 -4.90 -19.76 10.21
CA TYR A 411 -5.83 -19.41 9.14
C TYR A 411 -7.28 -19.45 9.60
N PHE A 412 -7.61 -20.42 10.44
CA PHE A 412 -8.97 -20.56 10.98
C PHE A 412 -9.25 -19.44 11.99
N ARG A 413 -8.31 -19.14 12.89
CA ARG A 413 -8.42 -18.04 13.85
C ARG A 413 -8.60 -16.71 13.14
N LYS A 414 -7.79 -16.45 12.11
CA LYS A 414 -7.92 -15.24 11.30
C LYS A 414 -9.27 -15.15 10.60
N GLY A 415 -9.80 -16.25 10.10
CA GLY A 415 -11.14 -16.30 9.53
C GLY A 415 -12.24 -15.99 10.54
N ILE A 416 -12.11 -16.47 11.78
CA ILE A 416 -13.04 -16.16 12.88
C ILE A 416 -12.94 -14.67 13.25
N GLU A 417 -11.73 -14.13 13.38
CA GLU A 417 -11.48 -12.72 13.65
C GLU A 417 -12.14 -11.80 12.61
N GLU A 418 -11.92 -12.08 11.31
CA GLU A 418 -12.55 -11.31 10.22
C GLU A 418 -14.09 -11.42 10.25
N PHE A 419 -14.62 -12.61 10.53
CA PHE A 419 -16.08 -12.77 10.68
C PHE A 419 -16.63 -11.98 11.87
N GLN A 420 -15.91 -11.94 13.01
CA GLN A 420 -16.31 -11.16 14.18
C GLN A 420 -16.27 -9.64 13.90
N ASN A 421 -15.29 -9.18 13.12
CA ASN A 421 -15.13 -7.77 12.77
C ASN A 421 -16.16 -7.29 11.73
N ASN A 422 -16.42 -8.09 10.70
CA ASN A 422 -17.18 -7.66 9.51
C ASN A 422 -18.57 -8.31 9.41
N GLY A 423 -18.84 -9.38 10.15
CA GLY A 423 -20.10 -10.14 10.09
C GLY A 423 -20.27 -10.99 8.81
N GLU A 424 -19.24 -11.05 7.94
CA GLU A 424 -19.32 -11.75 6.65
C GLU A 424 -18.71 -13.15 6.71
N LYS A 425 -19.57 -14.16 6.65
CA LYS A 425 -19.17 -15.59 6.65
C LYS A 425 -18.34 -15.97 5.40
N SER A 426 -18.46 -15.22 4.32
CA SER A 426 -17.67 -15.38 3.09
C SER A 426 -16.17 -15.17 3.32
N GLU A 427 -15.78 -14.20 4.15
CA GLU A 427 -14.38 -13.93 4.49
C GLU A 427 -13.80 -15.02 5.39
N GLN A 428 -14.56 -15.48 6.37
CA GLN A 428 -14.17 -16.64 7.19
C GLN A 428 -13.86 -17.84 6.30
N ILE A 429 -14.76 -18.17 5.37
CA ILE A 429 -14.62 -19.30 4.45
C ILE A 429 -13.39 -19.11 3.54
N GLU A 430 -13.14 -17.89 3.04
CA GLU A 430 -11.97 -17.61 2.20
C GLU A 430 -10.66 -17.85 2.97
N TRP A 431 -10.57 -17.43 4.23
CA TRP A 431 -9.40 -17.70 5.08
C TRP A 431 -9.20 -19.19 5.34
N ILE A 432 -10.25 -19.92 5.64
CA ILE A 432 -10.21 -21.38 5.77
C ILE A 432 -9.71 -22.02 4.46
N CYS A 433 -10.22 -21.58 3.31
CA CYS A 433 -9.80 -22.08 2.00
C CYS A 433 -8.34 -21.72 1.67
N LYS A 434 -7.84 -20.55 2.07
CA LYS A 434 -6.40 -20.20 1.98
C LYS A 434 -5.54 -21.21 2.75
N GLY A 435 -5.96 -21.56 3.96
CA GLY A 435 -5.30 -22.57 4.78
C GLY A 435 -5.34 -23.97 4.15
N LEU A 436 -6.51 -24.42 3.69
CA LEU A 436 -6.71 -25.71 3.04
C LEU A 436 -5.92 -25.85 1.73
N ARG A 437 -5.90 -24.79 0.91
CA ARG A 437 -5.07 -24.73 -0.29
C ARG A 437 -3.60 -24.97 0.05
N ARG A 438 -3.09 -24.30 1.08
CA ARG A 438 -1.70 -24.48 1.52
C ARG A 438 -1.45 -25.88 2.08
N LEU A 439 -2.42 -26.45 2.79
CA LEU A 439 -2.38 -27.82 3.28
C LEU A 439 -2.26 -28.83 2.12
N VAL A 440 -3.13 -28.72 1.11
CA VAL A 440 -3.11 -29.57 -0.08
C VAL A 440 -1.80 -29.41 -0.85
N ASN A 441 -1.31 -28.18 -1.04
CA ASN A 441 -0.05 -27.92 -1.73
C ASN A 441 1.16 -28.53 -1.00
N LYS A 442 1.13 -28.60 0.33
CA LYS A 442 2.19 -29.29 1.12
C LYS A 442 2.14 -30.80 1.00
N ALA A 443 0.97 -31.36 0.68
CA ALA A 443 0.81 -32.79 0.46
C ALA A 443 1.19 -33.23 -0.97
N LYS A 444 1.22 -32.29 -1.93
CA LYS A 444 1.49 -32.57 -3.35
C LYS A 444 2.95 -32.37 -3.71
N GLU A 445 3.47 -33.23 -4.58
CA GLU A 445 4.81 -33.08 -5.19
C GLU A 445 4.79 -32.23 -6.48
N CYS A 446 3.63 -32.13 -7.13
CA CYS A 446 3.40 -31.36 -8.36
C CYS A 446 1.94 -30.93 -8.48
N ASN A 447 1.59 -30.14 -9.47
CA ASN A 447 0.22 -29.62 -9.71
C ASN A 447 -0.36 -28.84 -8.53
N TYR A 448 0.39 -27.82 -8.06
CA TYR A 448 -0.01 -26.96 -6.95
C TYR A 448 -1.26 -26.15 -7.29
N ILE A 449 -2.10 -25.92 -6.27
CA ILE A 449 -3.25 -25.01 -6.36
C ILE A 449 -2.73 -23.56 -6.34
N PRO A 450 -3.00 -22.75 -7.37
CA PRO A 450 -2.45 -21.40 -7.47
C PRO A 450 -2.92 -20.47 -6.33
N ALA A 451 -2.06 -19.51 -5.97
CA ALA A 451 -2.34 -18.54 -4.91
C ALA A 451 -3.19 -17.35 -5.38
N THR A 452 -3.37 -17.20 -6.68
CA THR A 452 -4.07 -16.05 -7.29
C THR A 452 -5.58 -16.26 -7.32
N GLY A 453 -6.33 -15.19 -7.02
CA GLY A 453 -7.79 -15.19 -7.01
C GLY A 453 -8.41 -15.80 -5.75
N ASN A 454 -9.72 -16.01 -5.81
CA ASN A 454 -10.50 -16.60 -4.73
C ASN A 454 -10.10 -18.06 -4.50
N SER A 455 -9.71 -18.39 -3.27
CA SER A 455 -9.16 -19.72 -2.93
C SER A 455 -10.17 -20.83 -3.08
N ILE A 456 -11.45 -20.58 -2.86
CA ILE A 456 -12.54 -21.55 -3.08
C ILE A 456 -12.58 -21.94 -4.54
N ASN A 457 -12.59 -20.95 -5.44
CA ASN A 457 -12.66 -21.21 -6.88
C ASN A 457 -11.42 -21.94 -7.39
N ALA A 458 -10.24 -21.63 -6.85
CA ALA A 458 -8.98 -22.29 -7.19
C ALA A 458 -9.02 -23.79 -6.80
N ILE A 459 -9.52 -24.10 -5.61
CA ILE A 459 -9.69 -25.47 -5.11
C ILE A 459 -10.73 -26.22 -5.97
N MET A 460 -11.89 -25.59 -6.20
CA MET A 460 -13.02 -26.21 -6.92
C MET A 460 -12.68 -26.57 -8.37
N LYS A 461 -11.80 -25.82 -9.04
CA LYS A 461 -11.39 -26.10 -10.42
C LYS A 461 -10.68 -27.45 -10.60
N LEU A 462 -10.07 -27.97 -9.53
CA LEU A 462 -9.31 -29.23 -9.56
C LEU A 462 -10.14 -30.44 -9.16
N LEU A 463 -11.40 -30.26 -8.80
CA LEU A 463 -12.29 -31.31 -8.33
C LEU A 463 -13.34 -31.67 -9.39
N SER A 464 -13.69 -32.95 -9.48
CA SER A 464 -14.86 -33.41 -10.25
C SER A 464 -16.16 -32.88 -9.61
N ASP A 465 -17.28 -32.97 -10.33
CA ASP A 465 -18.54 -32.45 -9.81
C ASP A 465 -19.06 -33.18 -8.56
N GLU A 466 -18.74 -34.44 -8.42
CA GLU A 466 -19.03 -35.24 -7.21
C GLU A 466 -18.13 -34.78 -6.05
N GLN A 467 -16.83 -34.69 -6.28
CA GLN A 467 -15.86 -34.18 -5.29
C GLN A 467 -16.15 -32.74 -4.85
N LYS A 468 -16.65 -31.86 -5.72
CA LYS A 468 -17.10 -30.52 -5.38
C LYS A 468 -18.23 -30.51 -4.36
N LYS A 469 -19.19 -31.46 -4.48
CA LYS A 469 -20.31 -31.61 -3.51
C LYS A 469 -19.76 -32.01 -2.14
N ASP A 470 -18.86 -32.97 -2.10
CA ASP A 470 -18.27 -33.46 -0.87
C ASP A 470 -17.36 -32.42 -0.24
N PHE A 471 -16.55 -31.71 -1.03
CA PHE A 471 -15.73 -30.62 -0.55
C PHE A 471 -16.58 -29.52 0.10
N ARG A 472 -17.70 -29.08 -0.52
CA ARG A 472 -18.61 -28.09 0.06
C ARG A 472 -19.17 -28.52 1.41
N LYS A 473 -19.60 -29.80 1.54
CA LYS A 473 -20.09 -30.36 2.81
C LYS A 473 -19.01 -30.31 3.89
N LEU A 474 -17.80 -30.77 3.57
CA LEU A 474 -16.66 -30.74 4.51
C LEU A 474 -16.24 -29.32 4.89
N LEU A 475 -16.26 -28.40 3.94
CA LEU A 475 -15.96 -26.99 4.16
C LEU A 475 -16.97 -26.33 5.11
N MET A 476 -18.26 -26.61 4.94
CA MET A 476 -19.30 -26.10 5.85
C MET A 476 -19.11 -26.64 7.27
N LEU A 477 -18.75 -27.91 7.44
CA LEU A 477 -18.43 -28.46 8.76
C LEU A 477 -17.22 -27.76 9.40
N LEU A 478 -16.20 -27.35 8.60
CA LEU A 478 -15.05 -26.59 9.08
C LEU A 478 -15.38 -25.12 9.40
N ALA A 479 -16.38 -24.54 8.75
CA ALA A 479 -16.82 -23.16 8.96
C ALA A 479 -17.87 -22.99 10.08
N ASP A 480 -18.41 -24.10 10.61
CA ASP A 480 -19.49 -24.09 11.59
C ASP A 480 -18.98 -24.19 13.05
N PHE A 481 -17.68 -24.21 13.28
CA PHE A 481 -17.09 -24.07 14.59
C PHE A 481 -17.26 -22.61 15.07
N GLY A 482 -17.73 -22.46 16.30
CA GLY A 482 -18.08 -21.15 16.89
C GLY A 482 -16.91 -20.18 17.04
N ASN A 483 -17.08 -19.17 17.88
CA ASN A 483 -16.15 -18.04 18.03
C ASN A 483 -14.76 -18.41 18.58
N LEU A 484 -14.56 -19.61 19.10
CA LEU A 484 -13.31 -20.11 19.67
C LEU A 484 -13.12 -21.58 19.28
N ILE A 485 -11.93 -21.93 18.79
CA ILE A 485 -11.57 -23.30 18.49
C ILE A 485 -10.81 -23.89 19.67
N SER A 486 -11.38 -24.90 20.33
CA SER A 486 -10.71 -25.66 21.37
C SER A 486 -9.74 -26.70 20.78
N LYS A 487 -8.87 -27.27 21.63
CA LYS A 487 -7.96 -28.36 21.24
C LYS A 487 -8.72 -29.63 20.84
N GLU A 488 -9.88 -29.87 21.47
CA GLU A 488 -10.78 -30.98 21.14
C GLU A 488 -11.44 -30.76 19.78
N ASP A 489 -11.93 -29.54 19.51
CA ASP A 489 -12.50 -29.19 18.21
C ASP A 489 -11.44 -29.38 17.10
N TRP A 490 -10.20 -28.96 17.34
CA TRP A 490 -9.11 -29.11 16.38
C TRP A 490 -8.84 -30.58 16.02
N LYS A 491 -8.90 -31.50 16.98
CA LYS A 491 -8.76 -32.93 16.70
C LYS A 491 -9.87 -33.42 15.74
N SER A 492 -11.10 -32.95 15.93
CA SER A 492 -12.23 -33.27 15.05
C SER A 492 -12.05 -32.65 13.65
N MET A 493 -11.56 -31.40 13.59
CA MET A 493 -11.26 -30.70 12.32
C MET A 493 -10.14 -31.39 11.54
N VAL A 494 -9.11 -31.93 12.20
CA VAL A 494 -8.02 -32.69 11.54
C VAL A 494 -8.57 -33.93 10.82
N ILE A 495 -9.60 -34.57 11.35
CA ILE A 495 -10.25 -35.71 10.69
C ILE A 495 -10.93 -35.25 9.39
N ILE A 496 -11.60 -34.09 9.42
CA ILE A 496 -12.24 -33.50 8.23
C ILE A 496 -11.18 -33.13 7.19
N MET A 497 -10.06 -32.54 7.62
CA MET A 497 -8.94 -32.16 6.75
C MET A 497 -8.32 -33.37 6.03
N LYS A 498 -8.18 -34.51 6.71
CA LYS A 498 -7.73 -35.75 6.09
C LYS A 498 -8.70 -36.22 4.97
N LYS A 499 -10.02 -36.11 5.18
CA LYS A 499 -11.01 -36.40 4.14
C LYS A 499 -10.88 -35.41 2.96
N ILE A 500 -10.57 -34.13 3.23
CA ILE A 500 -10.32 -33.18 2.16
C ILE A 500 -9.05 -33.56 1.37
N LEU A 501 -7.96 -33.93 2.03
CA LEU A 501 -6.74 -34.40 1.33
C LEU A 501 -7.01 -35.59 0.44
N SER A 502 -7.85 -36.55 0.88
CA SER A 502 -8.24 -37.70 0.08
C SER A 502 -8.99 -37.32 -1.21
N LEU A 503 -9.73 -36.19 -1.25
CA LEU A 503 -10.36 -35.69 -2.47
C LEU A 503 -9.35 -35.30 -3.55
N PHE A 504 -8.10 -35.01 -3.15
CA PHE A 504 -6.99 -34.64 -4.02
C PHE A 504 -6.01 -35.78 -4.25
N GLU A 505 -6.40 -37.01 -3.86
CA GLU A 505 -5.56 -38.20 -3.99
C GLU A 505 -4.18 -38.03 -3.31
N THR A 506 -4.15 -37.32 -2.17
CA THR A 506 -2.92 -37.03 -1.43
C THR A 506 -2.98 -37.59 -0.01
N GLU A 507 -1.82 -38.04 0.49
CA GLU A 507 -1.64 -38.52 1.86
C GLU A 507 -0.87 -37.52 2.73
N PRO A 508 -1.15 -37.47 4.03
CA PRO A 508 -0.44 -36.58 4.94
C PRO A 508 1.05 -36.94 5.08
N ASN A 509 1.95 -36.11 4.58
CA ASN A 509 3.39 -36.19 4.79
C ASN A 509 3.81 -35.44 6.09
N GLU A 510 5.11 -35.41 6.42
CA GLU A 510 5.62 -34.74 7.61
C GLU A 510 5.38 -33.22 7.60
N ASP A 511 5.41 -32.57 6.44
CA ASP A 511 5.16 -31.12 6.31
C ASP A 511 3.68 -30.78 6.56
N VAL A 512 2.76 -31.66 6.12
CA VAL A 512 1.33 -31.56 6.42
C VAL A 512 1.08 -31.74 7.91
N LYS A 513 1.73 -32.73 8.54
CA LYS A 513 1.60 -32.96 10.00
C LYS A 513 2.11 -31.77 10.81
N LYS A 514 3.26 -31.19 10.45
CA LYS A 514 3.81 -29.99 11.09
C LYS A 514 2.88 -28.80 10.92
N PHE A 515 2.38 -28.55 9.71
CA PHE A 515 1.51 -27.43 9.38
C PHE A 515 0.14 -27.54 10.06
N GLY A 516 -0.41 -28.77 10.18
CA GLY A 516 -1.71 -29.06 10.81
C GLY A 516 -1.64 -29.26 12.33
N LYS A 517 -0.46 -29.12 12.96
CA LYS A 517 -0.30 -29.31 14.41
C LYS A 517 -1.03 -28.19 15.18
N TRP A 518 -1.66 -28.58 16.32
CA TRP A 518 -2.22 -27.61 17.24
C TRP A 518 -1.10 -26.70 17.78
N VAL A 519 -1.35 -25.41 17.75
CA VAL A 519 -0.51 -24.38 18.40
C VAL A 519 -1.44 -23.57 19.29
N GLU A 520 -1.09 -23.43 20.56
CA GLU A 520 -1.85 -22.58 21.50
C GLU A 520 -1.79 -21.12 21.03
N ASP A 521 -2.90 -20.42 21.24
CA ASP A 521 -3.00 -19.00 20.93
C ASP A 521 -2.10 -18.26 21.92
N GLN A 522 -1.01 -17.69 21.43
CA GLN A 522 -0.09 -16.97 22.31
C GLN A 522 -0.75 -15.70 22.89
N GLU A 523 -1.80 -15.18 22.22
CA GLU A 523 -2.55 -14.03 22.71
C GLU A 523 -3.52 -14.39 23.85
N LYS A 524 -3.98 -15.67 23.95
CA LYS A 524 -4.93 -16.11 24.99
C LYS A 524 -4.33 -16.85 26.17
N SER A 525 -3.07 -17.30 26.09
CA SER A 525 -2.37 -17.86 27.27
C SER A 525 -2.10 -16.80 28.34
N ASN A 526 -2.29 -15.52 28.03
CA ASN A 526 -2.13 -14.40 28.96
C ASN A 526 -3.47 -13.92 29.60
N GLU A 527 -4.64 -14.34 29.07
CA GLU A 527 -5.95 -13.91 29.64
C GLU A 527 -6.32 -14.61 30.97
N ASN A 528 -5.57 -15.62 31.43
CA ASN A 528 -5.80 -16.29 32.73
C ASN A 528 -4.87 -15.84 33.86
N SER A 529 -4.08 -14.80 33.68
CA SER A 529 -3.29 -14.18 34.73
C SER A 529 -3.52 -12.67 34.76
N ASN A 530 -4.43 -12.25 35.67
CA ASN A 530 -4.66 -10.87 36.13
C ASN A 530 -4.72 -9.77 35.06
N GLU A 531 -5.89 -9.11 35.00
CA GLU A 531 -6.09 -7.81 34.39
C GLU A 531 -4.99 -6.82 34.80
N ASN A 532 -3.91 -6.78 34.04
CA ASN A 532 -2.93 -5.71 34.06
C ASN A 532 -2.63 -5.33 32.61
N SER A 533 -2.69 -4.04 32.35
CA SER A 533 -2.46 -3.29 31.13
C SER A 533 -1.11 -3.52 30.41
N ASP A 534 -0.44 -4.64 30.64
CA ASP A 534 0.92 -4.91 30.17
C ASP A 534 1.05 -5.62 28.81
N ASP A 535 -0.05 -6.09 28.20
CA ASP A 535 0.03 -6.91 26.98
C ASP A 535 0.34 -6.12 25.69
N LYS A 536 0.13 -4.80 25.66
CA LYS A 536 0.60 -3.92 24.57
C LYS A 536 2.15 -3.80 24.54
N LYS A 537 2.83 -4.07 25.65
CA LYS A 537 4.31 -3.96 25.81
C LYS A 537 5.12 -5.00 25.02
N LEU A 538 4.52 -5.99 24.41
CA LEU A 538 5.20 -7.10 23.71
C LEU A 538 5.22 -7.01 22.20
N LEU A 539 4.62 -5.99 21.59
CA LEU A 539 4.68 -5.79 20.13
C LEU A 539 6.03 -5.13 19.76
N PRO A 540 6.84 -5.72 18.88
CA PRO A 540 8.22 -5.28 18.62
C PRO A 540 8.35 -3.88 18.01
N ASN A 541 7.24 -3.20 17.74
CA ASN A 541 7.20 -1.87 17.14
C ASN A 541 6.54 -0.82 18.02
N TYR A 542 6.16 -1.15 19.23
CA TYR A 542 5.57 -0.23 20.18
C TYR A 542 6.55 0.07 21.31
N TYR A 543 6.79 1.34 21.53
CA TYR A 543 7.53 1.84 22.68
C TYR A 543 6.53 2.50 23.61
N VAL A 544 6.50 2.09 24.88
CA VAL A 544 5.64 2.68 25.89
C VAL A 544 6.49 3.63 26.73
N TYR A 545 6.19 4.91 26.69
CA TYR A 545 6.76 5.89 27.60
C TYR A 545 5.83 6.07 28.81
N CYS A 546 6.38 6.00 30.01
CA CYS A 546 5.68 6.24 31.28
C CYS A 546 6.33 7.40 32.00
N ASP A 547 5.58 8.45 32.26
CA ASP A 547 6.03 9.55 33.12
C ASP A 547 6.08 9.08 34.59
N GLU A 548 7.22 9.17 35.21
CA GLU A 548 7.45 8.69 36.59
C GLU A 548 6.64 9.49 37.63
N GLU A 549 6.37 10.77 37.40
CA GLU A 549 5.66 11.63 38.35
C GLU A 549 4.14 11.45 38.26
N THR A 550 3.58 11.53 37.07
CA THR A 550 2.12 11.47 36.86
C THR A 550 1.59 10.07 36.66
N LYS A 551 2.46 9.08 36.39
CA LYS A 551 2.13 7.69 36.03
C LYS A 551 1.28 7.58 34.74
N ARG A 552 1.28 8.64 33.94
CA ARG A 552 0.63 8.62 32.63
C ARG A 552 1.52 7.91 31.62
N GLU A 553 0.89 7.21 30.70
CA GLU A 553 1.59 6.43 29.67
C GLU A 553 1.16 6.86 28.27
N VAL A 554 2.07 6.71 27.30
CA VAL A 554 1.78 6.87 25.88
C VAL A 554 2.46 5.80 25.06
N ASP A 555 1.67 5.15 24.20
CA ASP A 555 2.14 4.14 23.24
C ASP A 555 2.62 4.85 21.96
N MET A 556 3.82 4.53 21.50
CA MET A 556 4.39 5.07 20.25
C MET A 556 4.67 3.96 19.26
N GLU A 557 4.04 4.00 18.09
CA GLU A 557 4.27 3.03 17.02
C GLU A 557 5.47 3.45 16.17
N PHE A 558 6.42 2.52 15.98
CA PHE A 558 7.60 2.75 15.16
C PHE A 558 7.45 2.15 13.77
N GLY A 559 7.87 2.91 12.74
CA GLY A 559 7.76 2.45 11.37
C GLY A 559 8.61 3.20 10.36
N SER A 560 8.52 2.79 9.10
CA SER A 560 9.16 3.51 7.99
C SER A 560 8.24 4.60 7.44
N ILE A 561 8.82 5.65 6.81
CA ILE A 561 8.03 6.67 6.11
C ILE A 561 7.14 6.05 5.03
N HIS A 562 7.58 4.96 4.38
CA HIS A 562 6.80 4.27 3.36
C HIS A 562 5.57 3.53 3.94
N SER A 563 5.70 2.95 5.15
CA SER A 563 4.61 2.19 5.78
C SER A 563 3.46 3.06 6.27
N VAL A 564 3.69 4.36 6.47
CA VAL A 564 2.68 5.30 6.98
C VAL A 564 2.03 6.15 5.88
N LYS A 565 2.38 5.94 4.61
CA LYS A 565 1.72 6.62 3.50
C LYS A 565 0.22 6.27 3.49
N GLY A 566 -0.63 7.29 3.35
CA GLY A 566 -2.09 7.15 3.42
C GLY A 566 -2.68 7.28 4.83
N ARG A 567 -1.91 7.03 5.90
CA ARG A 567 -2.39 7.14 7.29
C ARG A 567 -2.44 8.58 7.78
N THR A 568 -3.20 8.81 8.85
CA THR A 568 -3.21 10.04 9.64
C THR A 568 -2.74 9.70 11.05
N HIS A 569 -1.89 10.52 11.64
CA HIS A 569 -1.36 10.35 13.00
C HIS A 569 -1.80 11.53 13.87
N LEU A 570 -2.08 11.31 15.14
CA LEU A 570 -2.28 12.40 16.09
C LEU A 570 -0.98 13.23 16.19
N ALA A 571 0.14 12.54 16.38
CA ALA A 571 1.46 13.14 16.44
C ALA A 571 2.52 12.30 15.71
N THR A 572 3.52 12.95 15.15
CA THR A 572 4.59 12.29 14.40
C THR A 572 5.96 12.83 14.80
N LEU A 573 6.88 11.94 15.14
CA LEU A 573 8.32 12.23 15.25
C LEU A 573 9.04 11.63 14.05
N VAL A 574 9.78 12.46 13.31
CA VAL A 574 10.62 12.01 12.18
C VAL A 574 12.07 11.96 12.63
N LEU A 575 12.68 10.80 12.54
CA LEU A 575 14.07 10.56 12.94
C LEU A 575 15.03 10.81 11.76
N GLU A 576 16.16 11.47 12.05
CA GLU A 576 17.27 11.50 11.09
C GLU A 576 17.79 10.09 10.85
N THR A 577 18.10 9.76 9.59
CA THR A 577 18.68 8.49 9.21
C THR A 577 19.67 8.64 8.05
N PHE A 578 20.54 7.65 7.83
CA PHE A 578 21.61 7.70 6.83
C PHE A 578 21.39 6.69 5.69
N MET A 579 21.30 7.22 4.46
CA MET A 579 21.32 6.43 3.23
C MET A 579 22.21 7.10 2.20
N LYS A 580 23.48 6.67 2.06
CA LYS A 580 24.58 7.32 1.32
C LYS A 580 24.97 8.70 1.89
N SER A 581 24.08 9.45 2.45
CA SER A 581 24.25 10.66 3.27
C SER A 581 23.07 10.77 4.23
N HIS A 582 23.17 11.62 5.25
CA HIS A 582 22.08 11.89 6.18
C HIS A 582 20.91 12.56 5.46
N ASN A 583 19.69 12.11 5.78
CA ASN A 583 18.50 12.47 5.03
C ASN A 583 18.07 13.91 5.29
N MET A 584 17.83 14.29 6.55
CA MET A 584 17.44 15.67 6.90
C MET A 584 18.59 16.66 6.76
N LYS A 585 19.83 16.30 7.13
CA LYS A 585 21.01 17.13 6.89
C LYS A 585 21.12 17.56 5.43
N SER A 586 20.79 16.67 4.49
CA SER A 586 20.88 16.93 3.05
C SER A 586 19.82 17.91 2.53
N ILE A 587 18.79 18.22 3.34
CA ILE A 587 17.68 19.10 3.00
C ILE A 587 17.47 20.23 4.03
N LEU A 588 18.43 20.45 4.93
CA LEU A 588 18.35 21.50 5.97
C LEU A 588 18.09 22.88 5.41
N ASP A 589 18.71 23.24 4.27
CA ASP A 589 18.48 24.52 3.61
C ASP A 589 16.99 24.72 3.28
N TYR A 590 16.30 23.66 2.86
CA TYR A 590 14.86 23.70 2.59
C TYR A 590 14.06 23.87 3.88
N LEU A 591 14.38 23.12 4.94
CA LEU A 591 13.72 23.27 6.24
C LEU A 591 13.91 24.68 6.82
N CYS A 592 15.06 25.31 6.56
CA CYS A 592 15.33 26.72 6.88
C CYS A 592 14.59 27.72 5.96
N GLY A 593 13.92 27.23 4.90
CA GLY A 593 13.24 28.08 3.92
C GLY A 593 14.15 28.79 2.93
N GLU A 594 15.38 28.30 2.75
CA GLU A 594 16.37 28.83 1.81
C GLU A 594 16.79 27.75 0.80
N PRO A 595 15.90 27.31 -0.10
CA PRO A 595 16.22 26.25 -1.05
C PRO A 595 17.38 26.68 -1.97
N PRO A 596 18.33 25.79 -2.28
CA PRO A 596 19.44 26.09 -3.17
C PRO A 596 18.92 26.40 -4.59
N LYS A 597 19.63 27.27 -5.33
CA LYS A 597 19.25 27.67 -6.70
C LYS A 597 19.11 26.48 -7.67
N ARG A 598 19.83 25.40 -7.41
CA ARG A 598 19.75 24.15 -8.20
C ARG A 598 19.57 22.98 -7.26
N MET A 599 18.46 22.29 -7.41
CA MET A 599 18.17 21.07 -6.67
C MET A 599 19.07 19.93 -7.13
N LYS A 600 19.61 19.16 -6.18
CA LYS A 600 20.31 17.91 -6.50
C LYS A 600 19.27 16.79 -6.68
N SER A 601 19.44 15.92 -7.68
CA SER A 601 18.51 14.80 -7.91
C SER A 601 18.34 13.90 -6.66
N SER A 602 19.42 13.72 -5.89
CA SER A 602 19.38 12.97 -4.63
C SER A 602 18.54 13.64 -3.52
N SER A 603 18.30 14.95 -3.60
CA SER A 603 17.47 15.68 -2.63
C SER A 603 15.97 15.55 -2.91
N GLU A 604 15.58 15.35 -4.16
CA GLU A 604 14.18 15.26 -4.55
C GLU A 604 13.41 14.18 -3.77
N LYS A 605 13.92 12.94 -3.75
CA LYS A 605 13.27 11.86 -3.02
C LYS A 605 13.25 12.11 -1.51
N ARG A 606 14.32 12.72 -0.95
CA ARG A 606 14.35 13.07 0.47
C ARG A 606 13.29 14.11 0.81
N LEU A 607 13.14 15.13 -0.02
CA LEU A 607 12.10 16.15 0.12
C LEU A 607 10.71 15.54 0.07
N LYS A 608 10.44 14.68 -0.90
CA LYS A 608 9.17 13.94 -1.00
C LYS A 608 8.91 13.06 0.23
N CYS A 609 9.91 12.31 0.69
CA CYS A 609 9.78 11.50 1.91
C CYS A 609 9.53 12.36 3.16
N GLN A 610 10.27 13.48 3.30
CA GLN A 610 10.09 14.40 4.41
C GLN A 610 8.70 15.05 4.37
N TYR A 611 8.24 15.47 3.19
CA TYR A 611 6.90 16.00 3.00
C TYR A 611 5.81 14.98 3.40
N VAL A 612 5.93 13.72 2.93
CA VAL A 612 5.01 12.66 3.35
C VAL A 612 5.02 12.50 4.85
N ALA A 613 6.19 12.44 5.48
CA ALA A 613 6.32 12.27 6.93
C ALA A 613 5.65 13.40 7.71
N MET A 614 5.92 14.66 7.33
CA MET A 614 5.39 15.83 8.01
C MET A 614 3.87 15.97 7.86
N THR A 615 3.33 15.60 6.70
CA THR A 615 1.90 15.72 6.40
C THR A 615 1.06 14.55 6.95
N ARG A 616 1.65 13.62 7.71
CA ARG A 616 0.89 12.58 8.44
C ARG A 616 0.26 13.12 9.72
N ALA A 617 0.94 14.06 10.38
CA ALA A 617 0.48 14.60 11.65
C ALA A 617 -0.81 15.43 11.51
N ARG A 618 -1.72 15.23 12.45
CA ARG A 618 -2.94 16.05 12.62
C ARG A 618 -2.66 17.26 13.53
N ALA A 619 -1.97 17.01 14.64
CA ALA A 619 -1.81 18.00 15.70
C ALA A 619 -0.34 18.39 15.97
N LEU A 620 0.58 17.46 16.05
CA LEU A 620 1.96 17.72 16.40
C LEU A 620 2.96 17.04 15.46
N ILE A 621 3.88 17.81 14.91
CA ILE A 621 5.03 17.30 14.16
C ILE A 621 6.33 17.61 14.89
N CYS A 622 7.21 16.63 15.04
CA CYS A 622 8.54 16.77 15.60
C CYS A 622 9.59 16.17 14.67
N LEU A 623 10.82 16.70 14.74
CA LEU A 623 12.00 16.18 14.06
C LEU A 623 13.08 15.87 15.08
N ALA A 624 13.92 14.86 14.82
CA ALA A 624 15.13 14.58 15.62
C ALA A 624 16.36 14.76 14.72
N ILE A 625 17.23 15.69 15.06
CA ILE A 625 18.41 16.06 14.26
C ILE A 625 19.64 16.16 15.16
N PRO A 626 20.78 15.51 14.83
CA PRO A 626 22.03 15.68 15.56
C PRO A 626 22.43 17.17 15.61
N ILE A 627 22.82 17.64 16.81
CA ILE A 627 23.14 19.06 17.05
C ILE A 627 24.28 19.56 16.15
N ASP A 628 25.25 18.69 15.84
CA ASP A 628 26.40 19.00 14.98
C ASP A 628 26.00 19.31 13.51
N PHE A 629 24.75 19.05 13.13
CA PHE A 629 24.28 19.34 11.78
C PHE A 629 23.71 20.75 11.64
N VAL A 630 23.42 21.42 12.75
CA VAL A 630 22.66 22.66 12.78
C VAL A 630 23.45 23.75 13.50
N ASP A 631 24.07 24.66 12.76
CA ASP A 631 24.76 25.81 13.32
C ASP A 631 23.79 26.85 13.92
N GLU A 632 24.29 27.81 14.67
CA GLU A 632 23.49 28.87 15.32
C GLU A 632 22.62 29.65 14.32
N LYS A 633 23.14 29.90 13.11
CA LYS A 633 22.42 30.64 12.08
C LYS A 633 21.24 29.82 11.55
N MET A 634 21.44 28.51 11.37
CA MET A 634 20.36 27.58 10.98
C MET A 634 19.32 27.46 12.09
N GLN A 635 19.74 27.40 13.36
CA GLN A 635 18.82 27.37 14.51
C GLN A 635 17.88 28.60 14.50
N MET A 636 18.44 29.81 14.33
CA MET A 636 17.63 31.02 14.23
C MET A 636 16.63 30.98 13.07
N LYS A 637 17.02 30.44 11.91
CA LYS A 637 16.14 30.33 10.75
C LYS A 637 15.01 29.32 10.97
N LEU A 638 15.33 28.18 11.56
CA LEU A 638 14.32 27.16 11.91
C LEU A 638 13.28 27.73 12.88
N GLN A 639 13.73 28.51 13.88
CA GLN A 639 12.82 29.21 14.80
C GLN A 639 11.96 30.26 14.09
N GLN A 640 12.52 31.00 13.14
CA GLN A 640 11.74 31.95 12.31
C GLN A 640 10.70 31.27 11.44
N LYS A 641 10.89 29.97 11.08
CA LYS A 641 9.89 29.17 10.36
C LYS A 641 8.81 28.62 11.27
N GLY A 642 8.92 28.76 12.57
CA GLY A 642 7.92 28.29 13.55
C GLY A 642 8.31 27.03 14.31
N TRP A 643 9.55 26.55 14.15
CA TRP A 643 10.05 25.44 14.94
C TRP A 643 10.44 25.87 16.36
N ASN A 644 10.02 25.11 17.36
CA ASN A 644 10.61 25.15 18.68
C ASN A 644 11.85 24.25 18.70
N LEU A 645 12.95 24.69 19.34
CA LEU A 645 14.16 23.90 19.46
C LEU A 645 14.33 23.42 20.90
N LYS A 646 14.56 22.12 21.08
CA LYS A 646 14.83 21.50 22.39
C LYS A 646 16.14 20.71 22.29
N ILE A 647 17.11 21.03 23.16
CA ILE A 647 18.36 20.27 23.24
C ILE A 647 18.14 19.10 24.19
N VAL A 648 18.62 17.92 23.77
CA VAL A 648 18.48 16.62 24.48
C VAL A 648 19.86 16.12 24.87
#